data_0fa100d0c14a43decc537e1eea73047c
#
_entry.id   0fa100d0c14a43decc537e1eea73047c
#
_cell.length_a   1.000
_cell.length_b   1.000
_cell.length_c   1.000
_cell.angle_alpha   90.00
_cell.angle_beta   90.00
_cell.angle_gamma   90.00
#
_symmetry.space_group_name_H-M   'P 1'
#
loop_
_entity.id
_entity.type
_entity.pdbx_description
1 polymer ?
#
loop_
_entity_poly.entity_id
_entity_poly.type
_entity_poly.pdbx_seq_one_letter_code
_entity_poly.pdbx_strand_id
1 'polypeptide(L)'
;MVHPRSDHMNLRAGIARLRRAALAAAAVIPLAVVFGFAAPATLEAQENGQVIGQVTDQATGRALVQVQVYLAGTGFGTLTRGDGRFLILNVPAGNYTLTAERIGMRTATAQITVEAGQSTTADLALEEEALGLDEIVVTGTAGQARRREVGTSVAQVDVATLADPVPAVDQLLSARAPGVVAVRTSGMSGSGSQIRLRGNVSVAMSNQPLVYVDGVRIRSDGLALNHAVGQHVAFGPKDVMGPLNDINPSDIERIEIVKGPAATALYGTEAAGGVIQIFTKRGSGGDAQWSMQVDQGVNWVQEFGPPNAPYMRLDPWLRNGHQQRYSLSVRGGTESISYYVSGSLDDNEGILPNDRDEKYLGRINLGFQPRSDLDIQVNTSITRQHVENSPSGSSPYSISHNGYKRAPARQAHATYVRTWEEDVIWRLLDYEIDTDVDRVVAGITTTYTPMPRFTNRLTLGMDRLASDMRNIRPFGYVNDPTGSVSDRTWTAEQLTADYVGSFDLRLTESFRTSLSWGGQSIVARDTDLGASTNTLPGPGEHTVTSGASYQAREARSRVVNAGIFGQTLLDFSDRYFLTLALRIDGNSAFGEDFGLQPYPRATFSWVMSDEGFWPQDLGEMKVRVAWGHAGRAPGAFDAVRTWQPIPWLGQTSFNPLNVGNKDLGPERTIELEAGIDGVFMDERLRIGFTYYDQETRDALIPVQLVPSLGFTGSQLRNVGVLSNRGIELDVNGTVLQSRALSWDLGVTLYTNKSEAVDLGGNAGFRVSGGGWLEEGHPVPAVRYDRLTNSDQIGEPVVERNHIFGPNQPTMTITPNTSIALGGGITVSARGEYLAGHYIFDRQSTTSAQRGQVSPLCDDAVPALQAGQRGQLTAFDIYACSGEFSAHLVYPNDFFRIRDLTVSAPVPFTVPGTTNATLTLSVQNFWTWKNEDFLAMDPEMAGNNGMESGITRAIWEHPPPPASFIASLRMGF
;
A
#
# COMPACT_ATOMS: atom_id res chain seq x y z
N MET A 1 1.53 0.14 46.86
CA MET A 1 1.73 1.54 47.31
C MET A 1 1.93 2.39 46.08
N VAL A 2 0.97 3.22 45.77
CA VAL A 2 0.99 4.09 44.60
C VAL A 2 1.99 5.22 44.85
N HIS A 3 3.07 5.28 44.07
CA HIS A 3 3.95 6.46 44.04
C HIS A 3 3.35 7.50 43.10
N PRO A 4 3.22 8.77 43.52
CA PRO A 4 2.78 9.82 42.62
C PRO A 4 3.90 10.14 41.62
N ARG A 5 3.63 9.98 40.34
CA ARG A 5 4.47 10.52 39.25
C ARG A 5 4.50 12.04 39.35
N SER A 6 5.68 12.63 39.36
CA SER A 6 5.89 14.06 39.43
C SER A 6 5.41 14.79 38.18
N ASP A 7 4.50 15.73 38.33
CA ASP A 7 3.91 16.61 37.31
C ASP A 7 4.90 17.51 36.53
N HIS A 8 6.20 17.35 36.75
CA HIS A 8 7.22 18.15 36.06
C HIS A 8 7.53 17.75 34.61
N MET A 9 7.20 16.51 34.18
CA MET A 9 7.43 16.06 32.80
C MET A 9 6.39 16.61 31.82
N ASN A 10 5.16 16.82 32.29
CA ASN A 10 4.07 17.34 31.44
C ASN A 10 4.22 18.81 31.03
N LEU A 11 4.96 19.61 31.82
CA LEU A 11 5.14 21.05 31.51
C LEU A 11 6.18 21.27 30.41
N ARG A 12 7.24 20.49 30.37
CA ARG A 12 8.26 20.58 29.31
C ARG A 12 7.79 20.03 27.97
N ALA A 13 7.04 18.93 27.97
CA ALA A 13 6.39 18.39 26.78
C ALA A 13 5.33 19.36 26.23
N GLY A 14 4.55 20.04 27.10
CA GLY A 14 3.58 21.06 26.70
C GLY A 14 4.22 22.30 26.06
N ILE A 15 5.35 22.78 26.60
CA ILE A 15 6.08 23.94 26.05
C ILE A 15 6.78 23.57 24.72
N ALA A 16 7.30 22.37 24.57
CA ALA A 16 7.87 21.90 23.31
C ALA A 16 6.77 21.73 22.24
N ARG A 17 5.57 21.25 22.61
CA ARG A 17 4.40 21.16 21.74
C ARG A 17 3.90 22.53 21.29
N LEU A 18 3.83 23.52 22.17
CA LEU A 18 3.44 24.89 21.83
C LEU A 18 4.47 25.60 20.93
N ARG A 19 5.76 25.38 21.12
CA ARG A 19 6.81 25.92 20.24
C ARG A 19 6.79 25.23 18.85
N ARG A 20 6.50 23.95 18.78
CA ARG A 20 6.38 23.21 17.51
C ARG A 20 5.13 23.60 16.72
N ALA A 21 3.99 23.82 17.38
CA ALA A 21 2.77 24.34 16.77
C ALA A 21 2.92 25.79 16.25
N ALA A 22 3.66 26.64 16.96
CA ALA A 22 3.92 28.02 16.55
C ALA A 22 4.84 28.09 15.30
N LEU A 23 5.77 27.14 15.12
CA LEU A 23 6.63 27.08 13.92
C LEU A 23 5.90 26.55 12.70
N ALA A 24 4.92 25.64 12.86
CA ALA A 24 4.04 25.20 11.76
C ALA A 24 3.08 26.30 11.32
N ALA A 25 2.57 27.13 12.23
CA ALA A 25 1.75 28.30 11.91
C ALA A 25 2.53 29.43 11.23
N ALA A 26 3.82 29.58 11.53
CA ALA A 26 4.67 30.62 10.93
C ALA A 26 5.07 30.34 9.48
N ALA A 27 4.95 29.10 9.00
CA ALA A 27 5.23 28.75 7.59
C ALA A 27 4.05 29.02 6.64
N VAL A 28 2.84 29.28 7.15
CA VAL A 28 1.63 29.52 6.36
C VAL A 28 1.34 31.03 6.15
N ILE A 29 1.94 31.91 6.94
CA ILE A 29 1.63 33.36 6.93
C ILE A 29 2.28 34.20 5.80
N PRO A 30 3.38 33.83 5.12
CA PRO A 30 3.93 34.69 4.07
C PRO A 30 3.16 34.66 2.74
N LEU A 31 2.20 33.75 2.52
CA LEU A 31 1.49 33.66 1.23
C LEU A 31 0.24 34.56 1.13
N ALA A 32 -0.21 35.14 2.24
CA ALA A 32 -1.44 35.95 2.26
C ALA A 32 -1.22 37.45 1.89
N VAL A 33 0.00 37.91 1.66
CA VAL A 33 0.32 39.34 1.45
C VAL A 33 0.52 39.73 -0.01
N VAL A 34 0.44 38.80 -0.96
CA VAL A 34 0.67 39.12 -2.42
C VAL A 34 -0.62 39.42 -3.19
N PHE A 35 -1.82 39.28 -2.59
CA PHE A 35 -3.09 39.53 -3.25
C PHE A 35 -3.81 40.80 -2.81
N GLY A 36 -3.13 41.92 -2.86
CA GLY A 36 -3.77 43.23 -2.66
C GLY A 36 -3.30 44.21 -3.71
N PHE A 37 -4.22 44.60 -4.58
CA PHE A 37 -4.26 45.71 -5.53
C PHE A 37 -4.42 45.31 -7.00
N ALA A 38 -5.66 45.04 -7.38
CA ALA A 38 -6.14 45.30 -8.72
C ALA A 38 -7.41 46.17 -8.61
N ALA A 39 -7.35 47.40 -9.11
CA ALA A 39 -8.46 48.31 -9.15
C ALA A 39 -9.55 47.80 -10.11
N PRO A 40 -10.85 48.02 -9.84
CA PRO A 40 -11.93 47.55 -10.71
C PRO A 40 -11.99 48.41 -11.98
N ALA A 41 -11.82 47.73 -13.14
CA ALA A 41 -12.26 48.29 -14.39
C ALA A 41 -13.79 48.18 -14.46
N THR A 42 -14.45 49.28 -14.75
CA THR A 42 -15.90 49.35 -14.97
C THR A 42 -16.25 48.61 -16.24
N LEU A 43 -16.84 47.42 -16.08
CA LEU A 43 -17.50 46.68 -17.15
C LEU A 43 -18.95 47.13 -17.26
N GLU A 44 -19.35 47.43 -18.50
CA GLU A 44 -20.76 47.63 -18.84
C GLU A 44 -21.58 46.36 -18.51
N ALA A 45 -22.67 46.50 -17.82
CA ALA A 45 -23.53 45.40 -17.44
C ALA A 45 -24.23 44.83 -18.70
N GLN A 46 -23.71 43.75 -19.25
CA GLN A 46 -24.51 42.86 -20.09
C GLN A 46 -25.56 42.19 -19.18
N GLU A 47 -26.83 42.31 -19.52
CA GLU A 47 -27.87 41.57 -18.80
C GLU A 47 -27.71 40.07 -19.07
N ASN A 48 -27.11 39.37 -18.11
CA ASN A 48 -26.86 37.92 -18.17
C ASN A 48 -28.11 37.16 -17.67
N GLY A 49 -28.40 36.00 -18.26
CA GLY A 49 -29.39 35.07 -17.77
C GLY A 49 -28.84 34.10 -16.74
N GLN A 50 -29.62 33.15 -16.30
CA GLN A 50 -29.21 32.04 -15.42
C GLN A 50 -29.81 30.73 -15.90
N VAL A 51 -29.08 29.60 -15.62
CA VAL A 51 -29.56 28.24 -15.94
C VAL A 51 -29.81 27.51 -14.63
N ILE A 52 -31.02 26.97 -14.48
CA ILE A 52 -31.43 26.19 -13.30
C ILE A 52 -31.94 24.81 -13.76
N GLY A 53 -31.81 23.82 -12.90
CA GLY A 53 -32.39 22.49 -13.19
C GLY A 53 -32.10 21.50 -12.08
N GLN A 54 -32.51 20.27 -12.34
CA GLN A 54 -32.24 19.14 -11.46
C GLN A 54 -31.60 18.01 -12.25
N VAL A 55 -30.62 17.36 -11.66
CA VAL A 55 -30.01 16.15 -12.22
C VAL A 55 -30.50 14.96 -11.43
N THR A 56 -31.06 13.98 -12.13
CA THR A 56 -31.60 12.76 -11.53
C THR A 56 -30.95 11.52 -12.17
N ASP A 57 -30.95 10.44 -11.45
CA ASP A 57 -30.63 9.12 -11.98
C ASP A 57 -31.81 8.65 -12.88
N GLN A 58 -31.50 8.24 -14.10
CA GLN A 58 -32.51 7.91 -15.10
C GLN A 58 -33.33 6.68 -14.71
N ALA A 59 -32.73 5.67 -14.11
CA ALA A 59 -33.38 4.41 -13.74
C ALA A 59 -34.24 4.53 -12.47
N THR A 60 -33.72 5.27 -11.46
CA THR A 60 -34.35 5.36 -10.13
C THR A 60 -35.13 6.64 -9.92
N GLY A 61 -34.88 7.68 -10.72
CA GLY A 61 -35.45 9.03 -10.56
C GLY A 61 -34.94 9.74 -9.30
N ARG A 62 -33.88 9.23 -8.66
CA ARG A 62 -33.27 9.85 -7.49
C ARG A 62 -32.47 11.09 -7.90
N ALA A 63 -32.48 12.10 -7.06
CA ALA A 63 -31.61 13.25 -7.21
C ALA A 63 -30.14 12.87 -7.09
N LEU A 64 -29.32 13.30 -8.05
CA LEU A 64 -27.89 13.03 -8.08
C LEU A 64 -27.12 14.22 -7.53
N VAL A 65 -26.35 13.96 -6.49
CA VAL A 65 -25.51 14.94 -5.78
C VAL A 65 -24.11 14.97 -6.39
N GLN A 66 -23.48 16.15 -6.38
CA GLN A 66 -22.10 16.32 -6.87
C GLN A 66 -21.90 15.95 -8.35
N VAL A 67 -22.93 16.11 -9.17
CA VAL A 67 -22.81 16.07 -10.63
C VAL A 67 -22.21 17.38 -11.09
N GLN A 68 -21.18 17.36 -11.91
CA GLN A 68 -20.64 18.54 -12.55
C GLN A 68 -21.56 18.92 -13.72
N VAL A 69 -22.14 20.11 -13.65
CA VAL A 69 -23.01 20.65 -14.71
C VAL A 69 -22.36 21.90 -15.27
N TYR A 70 -22.10 21.90 -16.56
CA TYR A 70 -21.41 23.02 -17.22
C TYR A 70 -21.87 23.27 -18.66
N LEU A 71 -21.62 24.47 -19.14
CA LEU A 71 -21.88 24.85 -20.53
C LEU A 71 -20.63 24.56 -21.38
N ALA A 72 -20.75 23.59 -22.28
CA ALA A 72 -19.62 23.12 -23.10
C ALA A 72 -18.95 24.27 -23.89
N GLY A 73 -17.62 24.34 -23.80
CA GLY A 73 -16.81 25.39 -24.48
C GLY A 73 -16.82 26.72 -23.75
N THR A 74 -17.33 26.81 -22.51
CA THR A 74 -17.36 28.01 -21.69
C THR A 74 -16.79 27.74 -20.30
N GLY A 75 -16.52 28.79 -19.51
CA GLY A 75 -16.13 28.64 -18.09
C GLY A 75 -17.33 28.54 -17.11
N PHE A 76 -18.57 28.47 -17.60
CA PHE A 76 -19.76 28.44 -16.76
C PHE A 76 -20.13 27.01 -16.34
N GLY A 77 -20.10 26.74 -15.03
CA GLY A 77 -20.46 25.44 -14.49
C GLY A 77 -20.70 25.49 -12.99
N THR A 78 -21.28 24.41 -12.45
CA THR A 78 -21.59 24.24 -11.04
C THR A 78 -21.70 22.76 -10.70
N LEU A 79 -21.78 22.43 -9.40
CA LEU A 79 -22.12 21.08 -8.93
C LEU A 79 -23.56 21.03 -8.42
N THR A 80 -24.21 19.88 -8.62
CA THR A 80 -25.55 19.67 -8.05
C THR A 80 -25.49 19.59 -6.51
N ARG A 81 -26.51 20.16 -5.86
CA ARG A 81 -26.70 20.16 -4.41
C ARG A 81 -27.26 18.82 -3.91
N GLY A 82 -27.49 18.71 -2.61
CA GLY A 82 -28.03 17.50 -1.96
C GLY A 82 -29.38 17.02 -2.48
N ASP A 83 -30.16 17.90 -3.08
CA ASP A 83 -31.45 17.63 -3.74
C ASP A 83 -31.31 17.45 -5.27
N GLY A 84 -30.07 17.34 -5.79
CA GLY A 84 -29.75 17.20 -7.21
C GLY A 84 -29.95 18.48 -8.03
N ARG A 85 -30.32 19.62 -7.41
CA ARG A 85 -30.53 20.87 -8.13
C ARG A 85 -29.23 21.60 -8.37
N PHE A 86 -29.17 22.32 -9.50
CA PHE A 86 -28.04 23.18 -9.87
C PHE A 86 -28.52 24.58 -10.28
N LEU A 87 -27.60 25.53 -10.19
CA LEU A 87 -27.83 26.92 -10.60
C LEU A 87 -26.51 27.45 -11.17
N ILE A 88 -26.51 27.86 -12.46
CA ILE A 88 -25.42 28.55 -13.13
C ILE A 88 -25.85 30.01 -13.31
N LEU A 89 -25.14 30.93 -12.69
CA LEU A 89 -25.42 32.36 -12.69
C LEU A 89 -24.59 33.08 -13.76
N ASN A 90 -25.07 34.27 -14.15
CA ASN A 90 -24.37 35.22 -15.00
C ASN A 90 -23.99 34.68 -16.39
N VAL A 91 -24.82 33.80 -16.95
CA VAL A 91 -24.60 33.24 -18.28
C VAL A 91 -25.01 34.27 -19.33
N PRO A 92 -24.14 34.68 -20.26
CA PRO A 92 -24.51 35.57 -21.36
C PRO A 92 -25.67 34.98 -22.20
N ALA A 93 -26.49 35.82 -22.79
CA ALA A 93 -27.55 35.36 -23.70
C ALA A 93 -26.91 34.65 -24.92
N GLY A 94 -27.42 33.43 -25.24
CA GLY A 94 -26.91 32.65 -26.36
C GLY A 94 -27.42 31.19 -26.33
N ASN A 95 -27.00 30.44 -27.36
CA ASN A 95 -27.27 29.00 -27.43
C ASN A 95 -26.08 28.21 -26.90
N TYR A 96 -26.33 27.30 -25.97
CA TYR A 96 -25.32 26.50 -25.30
C TYR A 96 -25.69 25.02 -25.27
N THR A 97 -24.66 24.18 -25.20
CA THR A 97 -24.81 22.78 -24.87
C THR A 97 -24.56 22.64 -23.36
N LEU A 98 -25.62 22.38 -22.59
CA LEU A 98 -25.53 22.05 -21.19
C LEU A 98 -25.07 20.61 -21.06
N THR A 99 -24.03 20.34 -20.28
CA THR A 99 -23.43 19.01 -20.07
C THR A 99 -23.44 18.70 -18.60
N ALA A 100 -23.89 17.50 -18.23
CA ALA A 100 -23.81 16.98 -16.87
C ALA A 100 -22.95 15.72 -16.84
N GLU A 101 -21.94 15.72 -15.99
CA GLU A 101 -20.98 14.64 -15.85
C GLU A 101 -20.81 14.26 -14.39
N ARG A 102 -20.72 12.96 -14.15
CA ARG A 102 -20.38 12.37 -12.86
C ARG A 102 -19.64 11.07 -13.11
N ILE A 103 -18.56 10.81 -12.38
CA ILE A 103 -17.83 9.55 -12.47
C ILE A 103 -18.79 8.39 -12.18
N GLY A 104 -18.81 7.39 -13.05
CA GLY A 104 -19.73 6.26 -12.99
C GLY A 104 -21.14 6.52 -13.54
N MET A 105 -21.32 7.64 -14.25
CA MET A 105 -22.58 8.01 -14.90
C MET A 105 -22.32 8.43 -16.35
N ARG A 106 -23.20 8.05 -17.28
CA ARG A 106 -23.14 8.48 -18.68
C ARG A 106 -23.38 10.00 -18.77
N THR A 107 -22.50 10.70 -19.46
CA THR A 107 -22.62 12.13 -19.70
C THR A 107 -23.94 12.46 -20.39
N ALA A 108 -24.76 13.30 -19.78
CA ALA A 108 -25.99 13.80 -20.39
C ALA A 108 -25.78 15.21 -20.95
N THR A 109 -26.30 15.47 -22.14
CA THR A 109 -26.24 16.79 -22.78
C THR A 109 -27.62 17.29 -23.21
N ALA A 110 -27.85 18.61 -23.09
CA ALA A 110 -29.07 19.26 -23.57
C ALA A 110 -28.71 20.57 -24.30
N GLN A 111 -29.37 20.85 -25.43
CA GLN A 111 -29.27 22.14 -26.08
C GLN A 111 -30.21 23.13 -25.37
N ILE A 112 -29.67 24.25 -24.91
CA ILE A 112 -30.46 25.29 -24.23
C ILE A 112 -30.21 26.65 -24.84
N THR A 113 -31.21 27.51 -24.79
CA THR A 113 -31.12 28.93 -25.15
C THR A 113 -31.25 29.77 -23.89
N VAL A 114 -30.22 30.56 -23.58
CA VAL A 114 -30.23 31.49 -22.44
C VAL A 114 -30.66 32.89 -22.97
N GLU A 115 -31.69 33.45 -22.38
CA GLU A 115 -32.12 34.81 -22.68
C GLU A 115 -31.70 35.77 -21.56
N ALA A 116 -31.36 37.00 -21.93
CA ALA A 116 -30.92 38.02 -21.00
C ALA A 116 -31.97 38.31 -19.91
N GLY A 117 -31.54 38.32 -18.65
CA GLY A 117 -32.41 38.58 -17.50
C GLY A 117 -33.43 37.49 -17.16
N GLN A 118 -33.39 36.32 -17.83
CA GLN A 118 -34.29 35.20 -17.60
C GLN A 118 -33.59 33.95 -17.01
N SER A 119 -34.44 33.10 -16.39
CA SER A 119 -34.00 31.77 -15.91
C SER A 119 -34.42 30.70 -16.92
N THR A 120 -33.45 30.04 -17.50
CA THR A 120 -33.64 28.86 -18.35
C THR A 120 -33.64 27.60 -17.48
N THR A 121 -34.73 26.82 -17.51
CA THR A 121 -34.82 25.56 -16.77
C THR A 121 -34.45 24.39 -17.67
N ALA A 122 -33.51 23.54 -17.22
CA ALA A 122 -33.09 22.35 -17.94
C ALA A 122 -32.81 21.21 -16.95
N ASP A 123 -33.66 20.23 -16.91
CA ASP A 123 -33.48 19.02 -16.11
C ASP A 123 -32.72 17.98 -16.93
N LEU A 124 -31.76 17.27 -16.30
CA LEU A 124 -30.96 16.24 -16.92
C LEU A 124 -31.14 14.92 -16.15
N ALA A 125 -31.21 13.83 -16.87
CA ALA A 125 -31.17 12.49 -16.28
C ALA A 125 -29.87 11.81 -16.71
N LEU A 126 -29.06 11.41 -15.74
CA LEU A 126 -27.88 10.60 -16.00
C LEU A 126 -28.22 9.13 -15.79
N GLU A 127 -27.76 8.33 -16.69
CA GLU A 127 -27.80 6.88 -16.61
C GLU A 127 -26.52 6.41 -15.90
N GLU A 128 -26.63 5.46 -14.96
CA GLU A 128 -25.47 4.88 -14.33
C GLU A 128 -24.65 4.16 -15.41
N GLU A 129 -23.48 4.69 -15.73
CA GLU A 129 -22.57 4.09 -16.69
C GLU A 129 -21.59 3.24 -15.90
N ALA A 130 -21.70 1.94 -16.10
CA ALA A 130 -20.62 1.06 -15.76
C ALA A 130 -19.35 1.57 -16.42
N LEU A 131 -18.16 1.43 -15.77
CA LEU A 131 -16.83 1.73 -16.32
C LEU A 131 -16.81 1.38 -17.82
N GLY A 132 -17.30 2.31 -18.63
CA GLY A 132 -17.57 2.11 -20.04
C GLY A 132 -16.26 1.92 -20.81
N LEU A 133 -16.31 1.26 -21.96
CA LEU A 133 -15.13 1.09 -22.81
C LEU A 133 -14.52 2.44 -23.27
N ASP A 134 -15.24 3.54 -23.14
CA ASP A 134 -14.78 4.90 -23.49
C ASP A 134 -14.15 5.66 -22.33
N GLU A 135 -14.11 5.09 -21.12
CA GLU A 135 -13.42 5.68 -19.97
C GLU A 135 -11.94 5.92 -20.25
N ILE A 136 -11.43 7.07 -19.82
CA ILE A 136 -10.03 7.44 -20.00
C ILE A 136 -9.15 6.81 -18.93
N VAL A 137 -8.17 6.03 -19.36
CA VAL A 137 -7.12 5.44 -18.53
C VAL A 137 -5.81 6.16 -18.83
N VAL A 138 -5.05 6.49 -17.80
CA VAL A 138 -3.77 7.19 -17.94
C VAL A 138 -2.59 6.22 -17.78
N THR A 139 -2.75 5.19 -16.98
CA THR A 139 -1.68 4.27 -16.62
C THR A 139 -1.48 3.17 -17.67
N GLY A 140 -0.24 2.87 -17.98
CA GLY A 140 0.12 1.85 -18.97
C GLY A 140 0.09 2.33 -20.42
N THR A 141 -0.18 3.63 -20.67
CA THR A 141 -0.18 4.26 -21.99
C THR A 141 0.70 5.51 -21.97
N ALA A 142 1.25 5.91 -23.11
CA ALA A 142 2.11 7.10 -23.21
C ALA A 142 1.31 8.43 -23.15
N GLY A 143 -0.02 8.35 -23.01
CA GLY A 143 -0.94 9.47 -22.93
C GLY A 143 -2.26 9.02 -22.33
N GLN A 144 -3.28 9.83 -22.45
CA GLN A 144 -4.65 9.42 -22.16
C GLN A 144 -5.12 8.45 -23.26
N ALA A 145 -5.63 7.29 -22.89
CA ALA A 145 -6.22 6.33 -23.80
C ALA A 145 -7.60 5.89 -23.29
N ARG A 146 -8.52 5.61 -24.20
CA ARG A 146 -9.80 5.02 -23.83
C ARG A 146 -9.59 3.57 -23.41
N ARG A 147 -10.36 3.07 -22.47
CA ARG A 147 -10.28 1.69 -22.00
C ARG A 147 -10.41 0.67 -23.14
N ARG A 148 -11.21 0.98 -24.18
CA ARG A 148 -11.33 0.15 -25.40
C ARG A 148 -10.00 -0.03 -26.15
N GLU A 149 -9.12 0.94 -26.08
CA GLU A 149 -7.81 0.95 -26.76
C GLU A 149 -6.75 0.14 -26.00
N VAL A 150 -6.96 -0.11 -24.70
CA VAL A 150 -5.98 -0.72 -23.82
C VAL A 150 -6.08 -2.26 -23.86
N GLY A 151 -5.02 -2.90 -24.34
CA GLY A 151 -4.95 -4.36 -24.46
C GLY A 151 -4.46 -5.09 -23.20
N THR A 152 -4.32 -4.39 -22.07
CA THR A 152 -3.86 -4.96 -20.78
C THR A 152 -4.90 -4.77 -19.69
N SER A 153 -4.80 -5.58 -18.62
CA SER A 153 -5.63 -5.41 -17.43
C SER A 153 -5.17 -4.18 -16.63
N VAL A 154 -6.06 -3.23 -16.46
CA VAL A 154 -5.89 -2.08 -15.55
C VAL A 154 -7.01 -2.13 -14.54
N ALA A 155 -6.67 -2.26 -13.26
CA ALA A 155 -7.65 -2.14 -12.19
C ALA A 155 -7.69 -0.68 -11.71
N GLN A 156 -8.90 -0.20 -11.42
CA GLN A 156 -9.12 1.16 -10.90
C GLN A 156 -9.92 1.08 -9.60
N VAL A 157 -9.53 1.90 -8.64
CA VAL A 157 -10.24 2.08 -7.37
C VAL A 157 -10.58 3.57 -7.25
N ASP A 158 -11.87 3.89 -7.36
CA ASP A 158 -12.37 5.26 -7.22
C ASP A 158 -12.59 5.58 -5.74
N VAL A 159 -11.59 6.19 -5.13
CA VAL A 159 -11.57 6.47 -3.69
C VAL A 159 -12.61 7.51 -3.30
N ALA A 160 -12.90 8.45 -4.20
CA ALA A 160 -13.88 9.51 -3.96
C ALA A 160 -15.31 8.99 -3.75
N THR A 161 -15.63 7.80 -4.26
CA THR A 161 -16.98 7.18 -4.16
C THR A 161 -17.12 6.23 -2.97
N LEU A 162 -16.02 5.89 -2.30
CA LEU A 162 -16.05 4.98 -1.16
C LEU A 162 -16.75 5.62 0.06
N ALA A 163 -17.68 4.88 0.63
CA ALA A 163 -18.40 5.31 1.83
C ALA A 163 -17.60 5.04 3.11
N ASP A 164 -16.77 3.98 3.12
CA ASP A 164 -16.04 3.56 4.29
C ASP A 164 -14.88 4.52 4.64
N PRO A 165 -14.70 4.88 5.91
CA PRO A 165 -13.54 5.61 6.37
C PRO A 165 -12.32 4.68 6.36
N VAL A 166 -11.39 4.92 5.43
CA VAL A 166 -10.16 4.11 5.31
C VAL A 166 -9.01 4.81 6.03
N PRO A 167 -8.40 4.16 7.02
CA PRO A 167 -7.35 4.81 7.82
C PRO A 167 -6.01 4.96 7.08
N ALA A 168 -5.72 4.10 6.09
CA ALA A 168 -4.43 4.10 5.38
C ALA A 168 -4.55 3.60 3.94
N VAL A 169 -3.66 4.04 3.05
CA VAL A 169 -3.69 3.71 1.61
C VAL A 169 -3.42 2.23 1.35
N ASP A 170 -2.56 1.59 2.11
CA ASP A 170 -2.29 0.16 1.99
C ASP A 170 -3.53 -0.70 2.30
N GLN A 171 -4.34 -0.28 3.28
CA GLN A 171 -5.62 -0.92 3.59
C GLN A 171 -6.67 -0.67 2.52
N LEU A 172 -6.60 0.50 1.87
CA LEU A 172 -7.47 0.84 0.76
C LEU A 172 -7.25 -0.10 -0.43
N LEU A 173 -6.02 -0.59 -0.64
CA LEU A 173 -5.70 -1.52 -1.71
C LEU A 173 -6.12 -2.97 -1.40
N SER A 174 -6.24 -3.33 -0.11
CA SER A 174 -6.61 -4.68 0.30
C SER A 174 -8.04 -5.03 -0.13
N ALA A 175 -8.19 -6.20 -0.74
CA ALA A 175 -9.48 -6.77 -1.13
C ALA A 175 -10.34 -5.89 -2.07
N ARG A 176 -9.72 -5.03 -2.91
CA ARG A 176 -10.45 -4.14 -3.85
C ARG A 176 -10.11 -4.36 -5.32
N ALA A 177 -9.05 -5.08 -5.61
CA ALA A 177 -8.68 -5.39 -6.99
C ALA A 177 -8.15 -6.83 -7.09
N PRO A 178 -8.58 -7.61 -8.08
CA PRO A 178 -8.07 -8.98 -8.26
C PRO A 178 -6.57 -8.96 -8.53
N GLY A 179 -5.83 -9.93 -8.00
CA GLY A 179 -4.38 -10.04 -8.14
C GLY A 179 -3.57 -9.08 -7.26
N VAL A 180 -4.20 -8.29 -6.41
CA VAL A 180 -3.56 -7.45 -5.40
C VAL A 180 -3.69 -8.12 -4.04
N VAL A 181 -2.57 -8.46 -3.43
CA VAL A 181 -2.51 -9.02 -2.07
C VAL A 181 -1.73 -8.06 -1.20
N ALA A 182 -2.38 -7.48 -0.20
CA ALA A 182 -1.76 -6.60 0.79
C ALA A 182 -1.79 -7.29 2.16
N VAL A 183 -0.62 -7.59 2.70
CA VAL A 183 -0.47 -8.28 3.99
C VAL A 183 0.22 -7.35 4.97
N ARG A 184 -0.41 -7.09 6.11
CA ARG A 184 0.18 -6.28 7.18
C ARG A 184 1.42 -6.95 7.76
N THR A 185 2.43 -6.15 8.07
CA THR A 185 3.66 -6.64 8.70
C THR A 185 3.49 -6.84 10.22
N SER A 186 2.63 -6.05 10.85
CA SER A 186 2.37 -6.07 12.29
C SER A 186 1.04 -5.38 12.62
N GLY A 187 0.49 -5.63 13.80
CA GLY A 187 -0.65 -4.89 14.36
C GLY A 187 -0.26 -3.59 15.09
N MET A 188 1.03 -3.24 15.13
CA MET A 188 1.51 -1.99 15.71
C MET A 188 1.06 -0.77 14.91
N SER A 189 0.86 0.36 15.59
CA SER A 189 0.60 1.65 14.97
C SER A 189 1.75 2.07 14.04
N GLY A 190 1.44 2.70 12.91
CA GLY A 190 2.44 3.09 11.91
C GLY A 190 2.97 1.96 11.04
N SER A 191 2.65 0.68 11.36
CA SER A 191 3.09 -0.46 10.54
C SER A 191 2.45 -0.44 9.15
N GLY A 192 3.25 -0.79 8.14
CA GLY A 192 2.82 -0.87 6.74
C GLY A 192 2.44 -2.28 6.31
N SER A 193 1.98 -2.38 5.07
CA SER A 193 1.66 -3.64 4.41
C SER A 193 2.65 -3.97 3.30
N GLN A 194 2.88 -5.26 3.09
CA GLN A 194 3.54 -5.76 1.88
C GLN A 194 2.51 -5.94 0.79
N ILE A 195 2.72 -5.27 -0.34
CA ILE A 195 1.85 -5.36 -1.50
C ILE A 195 2.49 -6.27 -2.54
N ARG A 196 1.72 -7.21 -3.08
CA ARG A 196 2.12 -8.12 -4.15
C ARG A 196 1.11 -8.07 -5.29
N LEU A 197 1.63 -8.03 -6.51
CA LEU A 197 0.84 -8.14 -7.72
C LEU A 197 1.26 -9.43 -8.44
N ARG A 198 0.34 -10.39 -8.57
CA ARG A 198 0.56 -11.68 -9.27
C ARG A 198 1.72 -12.53 -8.74
N GLY A 199 1.98 -12.50 -7.42
CA GLY A 199 2.98 -13.34 -6.75
C GLY A 199 4.38 -12.72 -6.65
N ASN A 200 5.39 -13.58 -6.48
CA ASN A 200 6.78 -13.16 -6.33
C ASN A 200 7.52 -13.25 -7.67
N VAL A 201 8.10 -12.14 -8.11
CA VAL A 201 8.86 -12.02 -9.36
C VAL A 201 10.38 -12.14 -9.13
N SER A 202 10.84 -11.99 -7.91
CA SER A 202 12.25 -12.07 -7.53
C SER A 202 12.43 -12.81 -6.21
N VAL A 203 13.58 -13.51 -6.07
CA VAL A 203 14.00 -14.15 -4.81
C VAL A 203 14.79 -13.18 -3.93
N ALA A 204 15.71 -12.43 -4.51
CA ALA A 204 16.66 -11.59 -3.77
C ALA A 204 16.25 -10.11 -3.72
N MET A 205 15.51 -9.63 -4.73
CA MET A 205 15.14 -8.22 -4.85
C MET A 205 13.71 -7.97 -4.31
N SER A 206 13.37 -6.71 -4.09
CA SER A 206 12.03 -6.30 -3.64
C SER A 206 10.96 -6.75 -4.64
N ASN A 207 9.84 -7.26 -4.13
CA ASN A 207 8.67 -7.64 -4.92
C ASN A 207 7.54 -6.59 -4.85
N GLN A 208 7.79 -5.44 -4.23
CA GLN A 208 6.85 -4.35 -4.13
C GLN A 208 6.63 -3.70 -5.50
N PRO A 209 5.40 -3.28 -5.83
CA PRO A 209 5.12 -2.49 -7.02
C PRO A 209 5.75 -1.11 -6.93
N LEU A 210 6.00 -0.49 -8.08
CA LEU A 210 6.36 0.92 -8.14
C LEU A 210 5.16 1.79 -7.80
N VAL A 211 5.36 2.86 -7.05
CA VAL A 211 4.29 3.79 -6.70
C VAL A 211 4.61 5.17 -7.22
N TYR A 212 3.59 5.78 -7.84
CA TYR A 212 3.64 7.16 -8.31
C TYR A 212 2.48 7.95 -7.71
N VAL A 213 2.73 9.19 -7.32
CA VAL A 213 1.72 10.15 -6.90
C VAL A 213 1.75 11.33 -7.86
N ASP A 214 0.68 11.54 -8.62
CA ASP A 214 0.56 12.57 -9.64
C ASP A 214 1.75 12.60 -10.62
N GLY A 215 2.29 11.41 -10.97
CA GLY A 215 3.42 11.24 -11.90
C GLY A 215 4.80 11.32 -11.25
N VAL A 216 4.92 11.64 -9.97
CA VAL A 216 6.19 11.62 -9.23
C VAL A 216 6.39 10.24 -8.62
N ARG A 217 7.51 9.59 -8.92
CA ARG A 217 7.86 8.33 -8.28
C ARG A 217 8.15 8.56 -6.79
N ILE A 218 7.50 7.78 -5.94
CA ILE A 218 7.74 7.81 -4.51
C ILE A 218 8.37 6.49 -4.04
N ARG A 219 9.08 6.56 -2.92
CA ARG A 219 9.59 5.35 -2.26
C ARG A 219 8.42 4.53 -1.70
N SER A 220 8.40 3.25 -2.02
CA SER A 220 7.38 2.29 -1.56
C SER A 220 7.94 1.22 -0.63
N ASP A 221 9.26 1.04 -0.60
CA ASP A 221 9.91 0.09 0.30
C ASP A 221 9.85 0.59 1.74
N GLY A 222 9.41 -0.28 2.65
CA GLY A 222 9.22 0.09 4.05
C GLY A 222 10.52 0.37 4.80
N LEU A 223 10.45 1.26 5.77
CA LEU A 223 11.51 1.54 6.74
C LEU A 223 11.37 0.62 7.95
N ALA A 224 12.44 -0.05 8.36
CA ALA A 224 12.42 -0.84 9.58
C ALA A 224 12.39 0.07 10.83
N LEU A 225 11.31 -0.01 11.61
CA LEU A 225 11.06 0.79 12.81
C LEU A 225 12.02 0.46 13.97
N ASN A 226 12.48 -0.78 14.09
CA ASN A 226 13.25 -1.27 15.25
C ASN A 226 14.72 -1.53 14.93
N HIS A 227 15.40 -0.66 14.18
CA HIS A 227 16.78 -0.88 13.77
C HIS A 227 17.80 -0.08 14.58
N ALA A 228 18.05 -0.50 15.82
CA ALA A 228 19.11 0.08 16.63
C ALA A 228 20.49 -0.34 16.13
N VAL A 229 21.42 0.61 16.03
CA VAL A 229 22.83 0.35 15.66
C VAL A 229 23.54 -0.34 16.83
N GLY A 230 24.24 -1.44 16.56
CA GLY A 230 25.08 -2.12 17.57
C GLY A 230 24.34 -2.79 18.72
N GLN A 231 23.02 -2.70 18.76
CA GLN A 231 22.22 -3.47 19.69
C GLN A 231 21.89 -4.82 19.04
N HIS A 232 21.98 -5.92 19.80
CA HIS A 232 21.41 -7.19 19.37
C HIS A 232 19.91 -6.99 19.27
N VAL A 233 19.43 -6.49 18.11
CA VAL A 233 18.04 -6.61 17.75
C VAL A 233 17.83 -8.10 17.63
N ALA A 234 17.14 -8.65 18.60
CA ALA A 234 16.96 -10.08 18.68
C ALA A 234 16.30 -10.55 17.38
N PHE A 235 16.63 -11.74 17.02
CA PHE A 235 16.11 -12.49 15.90
C PHE A 235 14.61 -12.26 15.74
N GLY A 236 14.18 -11.57 14.71
CA GLY A 236 12.76 -11.34 14.45
C GLY A 236 12.57 -10.41 13.26
N PRO A 237 11.39 -10.46 12.63
CA PRO A 237 11.07 -9.52 11.57
C PRO A 237 11.06 -8.11 12.17
N LYS A 238 11.45 -7.18 11.35
CA LYS A 238 11.42 -5.75 11.68
C LYS A 238 10.00 -5.27 11.45
N ASP A 239 9.42 -4.59 12.41
CA ASP A 239 8.25 -3.78 12.14
C ASP A 239 8.66 -2.76 11.06
N VAL A 240 7.86 -2.67 10.01
CA VAL A 240 8.18 -1.85 8.86
C VAL A 240 7.13 -0.77 8.74
N MET A 241 7.59 0.48 8.81
CA MET A 241 6.72 1.61 8.49
C MET A 241 6.33 1.57 7.01
N GLY A 242 5.06 1.81 6.72
CA GLY A 242 4.55 1.86 5.36
C GLY A 242 4.61 3.27 4.78
N PRO A 243 5.51 3.58 3.81
CA PRO A 243 5.57 4.91 3.22
C PRO A 243 4.31 5.33 2.46
N LEU A 244 3.41 4.38 2.13
CA LEU A 244 2.09 4.69 1.57
C LEU A 244 1.12 5.27 2.61
N ASN A 245 1.37 5.01 3.89
CA ASN A 245 0.54 5.53 4.98
C ASN A 245 0.80 7.01 5.28
N ASP A 246 1.79 7.61 4.60
CA ASP A 246 2.07 9.05 4.62
C ASP A 246 1.18 9.86 3.66
N ILE A 247 0.28 9.19 2.94
CA ILE A 247 -0.67 9.82 2.03
C ILE A 247 -2.04 9.80 2.70
N ASN A 248 -2.68 10.97 2.80
CA ASN A 248 -4.04 11.06 3.31
C ASN A 248 -5.03 10.43 2.31
N PRO A 249 -5.74 9.34 2.65
CA PRO A 249 -6.73 8.74 1.75
C PRO A 249 -7.81 9.72 1.30
N SER A 250 -8.16 10.72 2.13
CA SER A 250 -9.14 11.75 1.79
C SER A 250 -8.70 12.69 0.67
N ASP A 251 -7.40 12.77 0.36
CA ASP A 251 -6.87 13.57 -0.74
C ASP A 251 -6.84 12.81 -2.07
N ILE A 252 -7.09 11.50 -2.05
CA ILE A 252 -7.03 10.67 -3.25
C ILE A 252 -8.36 10.77 -4.01
N GLU A 253 -8.24 10.92 -5.32
CA GLU A 253 -9.36 10.84 -6.25
C GLU A 253 -9.58 9.41 -6.70
N ARG A 254 -8.53 8.79 -7.27
CA ARG A 254 -8.53 7.38 -7.70
C ARG A 254 -7.13 6.77 -7.66
N ILE A 255 -7.10 5.45 -7.69
CA ILE A 255 -5.88 4.65 -7.82
C ILE A 255 -6.02 3.77 -9.05
N GLU A 256 -5.02 3.78 -9.93
CA GLU A 256 -4.89 2.88 -11.07
C GLU A 256 -3.77 1.88 -10.82
N ILE A 257 -4.02 0.59 -11.06
CA ILE A 257 -3.08 -0.49 -10.83
C ILE A 257 -2.83 -1.22 -12.14
N VAL A 258 -1.59 -1.17 -12.62
CA VAL A 258 -1.13 -1.89 -13.79
C VAL A 258 -0.26 -3.06 -13.36
N LYS A 259 -0.64 -4.25 -13.77
CA LYS A 259 0.00 -5.50 -13.39
C LYS A 259 0.87 -6.01 -14.54
N GLY A 260 2.07 -6.49 -14.20
CA GLY A 260 2.97 -7.14 -15.16
C GLY A 260 3.52 -6.24 -16.28
N PRO A 261 3.82 -6.83 -17.45
CA PRO A 261 4.56 -6.20 -18.55
C PRO A 261 3.90 -4.99 -19.18
N ALA A 262 2.60 -4.79 -18.94
CA ALA A 262 1.89 -3.58 -19.37
C ALA A 262 2.57 -2.30 -18.87
N ALA A 263 3.17 -2.37 -17.69
CA ALA A 263 3.86 -1.25 -17.07
C ALA A 263 5.21 -0.91 -17.71
N THR A 264 5.85 -1.85 -18.37
CA THR A 264 7.27 -1.76 -18.75
C THR A 264 7.62 -0.62 -19.67
N ALA A 265 6.80 -0.39 -20.70
CA ALA A 265 7.09 0.58 -21.73
C ALA A 265 7.23 2.01 -21.21
N LEU A 266 6.58 2.32 -20.09
CA LEU A 266 6.60 3.65 -19.49
C LEU A 266 7.46 3.73 -18.23
N TYR A 267 7.56 2.63 -17.46
CA TYR A 267 8.11 2.67 -16.10
C TYR A 267 9.46 1.97 -15.94
N GLY A 268 9.94 1.28 -17.01
CA GLY A 268 11.32 0.77 -17.12
C GLY A 268 11.66 -0.45 -16.31
N THR A 269 12.96 -0.60 -16.07
CA THR A 269 13.60 -1.80 -15.57
C THR A 269 13.06 -2.30 -14.24
N GLU A 270 12.46 -1.47 -13.39
CA GLU A 270 12.03 -1.89 -12.05
C GLU A 270 10.55 -2.30 -11.98
N ALA A 271 9.83 -2.31 -13.11
CA ALA A 271 8.39 -2.49 -13.16
C ALA A 271 7.89 -3.95 -13.17
N ALA A 272 8.75 -4.95 -13.01
CA ALA A 272 8.35 -6.36 -12.98
C ALA A 272 7.30 -6.67 -11.90
N GLY A 273 7.35 -6.02 -10.76
CA GLY A 273 6.35 -6.12 -9.68
C GLY A 273 5.07 -5.30 -9.91
N GLY A 274 4.91 -4.68 -11.10
CA GLY A 274 3.76 -3.83 -11.42
C GLY A 274 3.89 -2.38 -10.96
N VAL A 275 2.85 -1.58 -11.23
CA VAL A 275 2.82 -0.14 -10.94
C VAL A 275 1.48 0.25 -10.33
N ILE A 276 1.53 1.07 -9.30
CA ILE A 276 0.38 1.73 -8.67
C ILE A 276 0.50 3.23 -8.91
N GLN A 277 -0.49 3.81 -9.55
CA GLN A 277 -0.60 5.25 -9.75
C GLN A 277 -1.70 5.82 -8.85
N ILE A 278 -1.35 6.78 -8.03
CA ILE A 278 -2.25 7.50 -7.14
C ILE A 278 -2.48 8.89 -7.74
N PHE A 279 -3.73 9.16 -8.07
CA PHE A 279 -4.16 10.48 -8.54
C PHE A 279 -4.85 11.20 -7.39
N THR A 280 -4.37 12.40 -7.08
CA THR A 280 -4.91 13.19 -5.99
C THR A 280 -5.92 14.21 -6.50
N LYS A 281 -6.82 14.64 -5.61
CA LYS A 281 -7.87 15.62 -5.89
C LYS A 281 -7.26 16.93 -6.39
N ARG A 282 -7.92 17.53 -7.39
CA ARG A 282 -7.51 18.80 -8.01
C ARG A 282 -8.56 19.86 -7.80
N GLY A 283 -8.19 21.10 -8.02
CA GLY A 283 -9.10 22.22 -8.12
C GLY A 283 -9.94 22.16 -9.39
N SER A 284 -11.12 22.72 -9.32
CA SER A 284 -12.01 22.94 -10.46
C SER A 284 -12.39 24.41 -10.53
N GLY A 285 -12.73 24.91 -11.72
CA GLY A 285 -13.28 26.27 -11.86
C GLY A 285 -14.56 26.44 -11.02
N GLY A 286 -14.75 27.61 -10.42
CA GLY A 286 -15.90 27.95 -9.60
C GLY A 286 -15.55 28.41 -8.20
N ASP A 287 -16.59 28.67 -7.40
CA ASP A 287 -16.47 29.15 -6.02
C ASP A 287 -15.74 28.15 -5.12
N ALA A 288 -15.13 28.64 -4.05
CA ALA A 288 -14.45 27.85 -3.07
C ALA A 288 -15.39 26.86 -2.37
N GLN A 289 -15.11 25.57 -2.49
CA GLN A 289 -15.85 24.48 -1.83
C GLN A 289 -15.00 23.93 -0.69
N TRP A 290 -15.54 24.03 0.51
CA TRP A 290 -14.88 23.50 1.71
C TRP A 290 -15.44 22.12 2.05
N SER A 291 -14.60 21.25 2.53
CA SER A 291 -14.99 19.95 3.07
C SER A 291 -14.25 19.69 4.37
N MET A 292 -14.99 19.30 5.39
CA MET A 292 -14.45 18.88 6.69
C MET A 292 -14.84 17.43 6.96
N GLN A 293 -13.91 16.66 7.49
CA GLN A 293 -14.14 15.29 7.96
C GLN A 293 -13.60 15.14 9.37
N VAL A 294 -14.41 14.52 10.25
CA VAL A 294 -14.03 14.18 11.61
C VAL A 294 -14.29 12.70 11.82
N ASP A 295 -13.25 11.93 12.09
CA ASP A 295 -13.32 10.52 12.40
C ASP A 295 -12.97 10.30 13.88
N GLN A 296 -13.79 9.50 14.56
CA GLN A 296 -13.56 9.06 15.94
C GLN A 296 -13.73 7.55 16.00
N GLY A 297 -12.78 6.85 16.58
CA GLY A 297 -12.79 5.41 16.59
C GLY A 297 -12.10 4.78 17.78
N VAL A 298 -12.25 3.47 17.88
CA VAL A 298 -11.57 2.64 18.87
C VAL A 298 -11.03 1.39 18.20
N ASN A 299 -9.78 1.06 18.54
CA ASN A 299 -9.10 -0.17 18.16
C ASN A 299 -9.16 -1.17 19.33
N TRP A 300 -9.43 -2.43 19.04
CA TRP A 300 -9.36 -3.51 20.03
C TRP A 300 -8.85 -4.81 19.40
N VAL A 301 -8.47 -5.76 20.25
CA VAL A 301 -8.02 -7.08 19.79
C VAL A 301 -9.13 -8.09 19.96
N GLN A 302 -9.37 -8.91 18.93
CA GLN A 302 -10.23 -10.09 19.03
C GLN A 302 -9.53 -11.20 19.79
N GLU A 303 -10.29 -12.18 20.29
CA GLU A 303 -9.73 -13.43 20.79
C GLU A 303 -9.02 -14.17 19.64
N PHE A 304 -7.76 -14.53 19.84
CA PHE A 304 -6.93 -15.20 18.84
C PHE A 304 -6.30 -16.51 19.35
N GLY A 305 -6.43 -16.79 20.62
CA GLY A 305 -5.92 -17.99 21.30
C GLY A 305 -6.95 -19.09 21.46
N PRO A 306 -6.55 -20.22 22.10
CA PRO A 306 -7.46 -21.28 22.49
C PRO A 306 -8.38 -20.82 23.63
N PRO A 307 -9.50 -21.53 23.88
CA PRO A 307 -10.48 -21.11 24.90
C PRO A 307 -9.91 -20.94 26.32
N ASN A 308 -8.88 -21.70 26.70
CA ASN A 308 -8.17 -21.57 27.96
C ASN A 308 -7.17 -20.42 28.03
N ALA A 309 -6.80 -19.82 26.89
CA ALA A 309 -5.92 -18.68 26.77
C ALA A 309 -6.32 -17.78 25.59
N PRO A 310 -7.50 -17.11 25.63
CA PRO A 310 -8.10 -16.44 24.47
C PRO A 310 -7.22 -15.35 23.88
N TYR A 311 -6.34 -14.74 24.66
CA TYR A 311 -5.35 -13.76 24.22
C TYR A 311 -3.90 -14.25 24.37
N MET A 312 -3.68 -15.56 24.39
CA MET A 312 -2.36 -16.17 24.52
C MET A 312 -1.55 -15.59 25.69
N ARG A 313 -2.21 -15.27 26.81
CA ARG A 313 -1.65 -14.63 28.03
C ARG A 313 -1.16 -13.20 27.85
N LEU A 314 -1.59 -12.51 26.81
CA LEU A 314 -1.24 -11.09 26.61
C LEU A 314 -2.25 -10.13 27.23
N ASP A 315 -3.36 -10.66 27.80
CA ASP A 315 -4.48 -9.89 28.37
C ASP A 315 -4.06 -8.72 29.26
N PRO A 316 -3.08 -8.86 30.18
CA PRO A 316 -2.74 -7.77 31.09
C PRO A 316 -2.16 -6.53 30.38
N TRP A 317 -1.59 -6.70 29.18
CA TRP A 317 -0.91 -5.64 28.45
C TRP A 317 -1.71 -5.16 27.23
N LEU A 318 -2.83 -5.80 26.91
CA LEU A 318 -3.71 -5.34 25.84
C LEU A 318 -4.60 -4.20 26.32
N ARG A 319 -4.79 -3.20 25.45
CA ARG A 319 -5.69 -2.08 25.70
C ARG A 319 -6.54 -1.79 24.47
N ASN A 320 -7.63 -1.07 24.67
CA ASN A 320 -8.34 -0.41 23.58
C ASN A 320 -7.62 0.90 23.26
N GLY A 321 -7.25 1.09 21.99
CA GLY A 321 -6.62 2.30 21.50
C GLY A 321 -7.65 3.28 20.95
N HIS A 322 -7.49 4.57 21.20
CA HIS A 322 -8.32 5.62 20.59
C HIS A 322 -7.77 5.98 19.21
N GLN A 323 -8.66 6.18 18.25
CA GLN A 323 -8.32 6.62 16.90
C GLN A 323 -9.09 7.88 16.56
N GLN A 324 -8.38 8.91 16.10
CA GLN A 324 -9.00 10.18 15.72
C GLN A 324 -8.32 10.78 14.48
N ARG A 325 -9.14 11.36 13.60
CA ARG A 325 -8.70 12.11 12.44
C ARG A 325 -9.54 13.35 12.24
N TYR A 326 -8.87 14.43 11.92
CA TYR A 326 -9.49 15.70 11.55
C TYR A 326 -8.92 16.15 10.22
N SER A 327 -9.76 16.31 9.21
CA SER A 327 -9.34 16.75 7.87
C SER A 327 -10.15 17.95 7.44
N LEU A 328 -9.49 18.94 6.86
CA LEU A 328 -10.10 20.11 6.23
C LEU A 328 -9.51 20.29 4.84
N SER A 329 -10.36 20.50 3.85
CA SER A 329 -9.92 20.79 2.51
C SER A 329 -10.75 21.88 1.85
N VAL A 330 -10.14 22.57 0.89
CA VAL A 330 -10.80 23.56 0.03
C VAL A 330 -10.34 23.37 -1.40
N ARG A 331 -11.28 23.45 -2.33
CA ARG A 331 -11.03 23.45 -3.78
C ARG A 331 -11.80 24.55 -4.46
N GLY A 332 -11.26 25.07 -5.55
CA GLY A 332 -11.90 26.12 -6.32
C GLY A 332 -10.99 26.60 -7.44
N GLY A 333 -11.39 27.68 -8.12
CA GLY A 333 -10.56 28.23 -9.17
C GLY A 333 -11.28 29.20 -10.08
N THR A 334 -10.52 29.71 -11.03
CA THR A 334 -10.95 30.50 -12.18
C THR A 334 -10.71 29.71 -13.47
N GLU A 335 -10.96 30.28 -14.62
CA GLU A 335 -10.62 29.67 -15.93
C GLU A 335 -9.11 29.38 -16.10
N SER A 336 -8.26 30.18 -15.47
CA SER A 336 -6.79 30.09 -15.64
C SER A 336 -6.05 29.55 -14.45
N ILE A 337 -6.69 29.48 -13.27
CA ILE A 337 -6.04 29.02 -12.04
C ILE A 337 -7.03 28.12 -11.28
N SER A 338 -6.61 26.91 -10.94
CA SER A 338 -7.35 26.02 -10.05
C SER A 338 -6.51 25.63 -8.85
N TYR A 339 -7.15 25.37 -7.72
CA TYR A 339 -6.46 25.00 -6.50
C TYR A 339 -7.22 23.95 -5.68
N TYR A 340 -6.46 23.07 -5.06
CA TYR A 340 -6.88 22.17 -4.00
C TYR A 340 -5.88 22.31 -2.87
N VAL A 341 -6.37 22.58 -1.65
CA VAL A 341 -5.54 22.67 -0.43
C VAL A 341 -6.20 21.84 0.64
N SER A 342 -5.42 21.00 1.31
CA SER A 342 -5.90 20.20 2.44
C SER A 342 -4.91 20.17 3.58
N GLY A 343 -5.43 19.91 4.78
CA GLY A 343 -4.65 19.61 5.97
C GLY A 343 -5.36 18.58 6.83
N SER A 344 -4.62 17.65 7.42
CA SER A 344 -5.16 16.68 8.37
C SER A 344 -4.25 16.45 9.56
N LEU A 345 -4.87 16.08 10.66
CA LEU A 345 -4.27 15.58 11.89
C LEU A 345 -4.82 14.18 12.12
N ASP A 346 -3.95 13.19 12.20
CA ASP A 346 -4.28 11.81 12.53
C ASP A 346 -3.56 11.46 13.83
N ASP A 347 -4.27 10.88 14.81
CA ASP A 347 -3.72 10.39 16.06
C ASP A 347 -4.33 9.02 16.35
N ASN A 348 -3.50 7.99 16.33
CA ASN A 348 -3.90 6.60 16.42
C ASN A 348 -3.14 5.89 17.53
N GLU A 349 -3.82 5.55 18.60
CA GLU A 349 -3.29 4.71 19.65
C GLU A 349 -3.44 3.23 19.26
N GLY A 350 -2.36 2.48 19.48
CA GLY A 350 -2.36 1.03 19.27
C GLY A 350 -2.91 0.24 20.46
N ILE A 351 -2.89 -1.07 20.28
CA ILE A 351 -3.42 -2.06 21.25
C ILE A 351 -2.45 -2.40 22.39
N LEU A 352 -1.20 -1.99 22.28
CA LEU A 352 -0.20 -2.10 23.35
C LEU A 352 0.07 -0.74 23.99
N PRO A 353 0.50 -0.68 25.26
CA PRO A 353 1.00 0.56 25.84
C PRO A 353 2.23 1.06 25.06
N ASN A 354 2.48 2.38 25.03
CA ASN A 354 3.57 3.00 24.27
C ASN A 354 3.52 2.71 22.76
N ASP A 355 2.32 2.50 22.23
CA ASP A 355 2.09 2.29 20.79
C ASP A 355 1.16 3.39 20.30
N ARG A 356 1.68 4.35 19.54
CA ARG A 356 0.97 5.52 19.04
C ARG A 356 1.60 6.02 17.74
N ASP A 357 0.75 6.50 16.82
CA ASP A 357 1.13 7.11 15.55
C ASP A 357 0.40 8.44 15.38
N GLU A 358 1.12 9.54 15.46
CA GLU A 358 0.61 10.91 15.31
C GLU A 358 1.14 11.52 14.01
N LYS A 359 0.23 11.99 13.13
CA LYS A 359 0.58 12.56 11.82
C LYS A 359 -0.05 13.92 11.59
N TYR A 360 0.74 14.78 10.99
CA TYR A 360 0.32 16.07 10.43
C TYR A 360 0.58 16.03 8.93
N LEU A 361 -0.47 16.14 8.12
CA LEU A 361 -0.37 16.10 6.68
C LEU A 361 -0.91 17.39 6.07
N GLY A 362 -0.22 17.89 5.06
CA GLY A 362 -0.65 19.05 4.28
C GLY A 362 -0.44 18.80 2.79
N ARG A 363 -1.39 19.24 1.95
CA ARG A 363 -1.30 19.13 0.50
C ARG A 363 -1.73 20.42 -0.18
N ILE A 364 -1.03 20.75 -1.26
CA ILE A 364 -1.35 21.87 -2.15
C ILE A 364 -1.20 21.39 -3.59
N ASN A 365 -2.30 21.43 -4.35
CA ASN A 365 -2.31 21.15 -5.78
C ASN A 365 -2.79 22.43 -6.50
N LEU A 366 -1.98 22.98 -7.39
CA LEU A 366 -2.25 24.19 -8.16
C LEU A 366 -2.22 23.87 -9.64
N GLY A 367 -3.24 24.28 -10.36
CA GLY A 367 -3.29 24.23 -11.82
C GLY A 367 -3.24 25.63 -12.39
N PHE A 368 -2.38 25.85 -13.36
CA PHE A 368 -2.23 27.10 -14.10
C PHE A 368 -2.40 26.87 -15.59
N GLN A 369 -3.35 27.53 -16.20
CA GLN A 369 -3.58 27.51 -17.64
C GLN A 369 -3.40 28.93 -18.24
N PRO A 370 -2.15 29.42 -18.37
CA PRO A 370 -1.90 30.80 -18.85
C PRO A 370 -2.30 31.00 -20.31
N ARG A 371 -2.43 29.91 -21.06
CA ARG A 371 -2.89 29.87 -22.45
C ARG A 371 -3.64 28.54 -22.68
N SER A 372 -4.52 28.47 -23.66
CA SER A 372 -5.30 27.28 -23.99
C SER A 372 -4.46 26.06 -24.42
N ASP A 373 -3.22 26.26 -24.83
CA ASP A 373 -2.28 25.22 -25.27
C ASP A 373 -1.22 24.87 -24.21
N LEU A 374 -1.25 25.50 -23.02
CA LEU A 374 -0.27 25.30 -21.96
C LEU A 374 -0.96 25.09 -20.60
N ASP A 375 -0.81 23.90 -20.04
CA ASP A 375 -1.25 23.53 -18.69
C ASP A 375 -0.03 23.24 -17.81
N ILE A 376 -0.01 23.79 -16.61
CA ILE A 376 1.04 23.60 -15.61
C ILE A 376 0.38 23.17 -14.31
N GLN A 377 0.71 21.97 -13.82
CA GLN A 377 0.24 21.41 -12.55
C GLN A 377 1.40 21.38 -11.55
N VAL A 378 1.20 21.94 -10.37
CA VAL A 378 2.16 21.89 -9.26
C VAL A 378 1.50 21.15 -8.11
N ASN A 379 2.09 20.04 -7.69
CA ASN A 379 1.61 19.19 -6.61
C ASN A 379 2.65 19.15 -5.50
N THR A 380 2.23 19.40 -4.27
CA THR A 380 3.13 19.35 -3.11
C THR A 380 2.40 18.74 -1.93
N SER A 381 3.02 17.77 -1.26
CA SER A 381 2.57 17.27 0.04
C SER A 381 3.71 17.30 1.04
N ILE A 382 3.37 17.60 2.29
CA ILE A 382 4.27 17.60 3.43
C ILE A 382 3.63 16.74 4.51
N THR A 383 4.40 15.78 5.03
CA THR A 383 3.99 14.92 6.13
C THR A 383 5.01 15.03 7.24
N ARG A 384 4.53 15.19 8.45
CA ARG A 384 5.31 15.03 9.68
C ARG A 384 4.63 13.97 10.53
N GLN A 385 5.37 12.95 10.92
CA GLN A 385 4.87 11.82 11.69
C GLN A 385 5.76 11.60 12.91
N HIS A 386 5.13 11.28 14.04
CA HIS A 386 5.80 10.81 15.25
C HIS A 386 5.20 9.45 15.62
N VAL A 387 6.06 8.43 15.74
CA VAL A 387 5.66 7.07 16.10
C VAL A 387 6.36 6.67 17.38
N GLU A 388 5.57 6.34 18.39
CA GLU A 388 6.02 5.65 19.61
C GLU A 388 5.69 4.18 19.45
N ASN A 389 6.62 3.27 19.71
CA ASN A 389 6.36 1.84 19.60
C ASN A 389 6.69 1.08 20.88
N SER A 390 5.86 0.11 21.21
CA SER A 390 6.20 -0.92 22.18
C SER A 390 7.25 -1.88 21.62
N PRO A 391 8.20 -2.37 22.45
CA PRO A 391 9.07 -3.45 22.02
C PRO A 391 8.26 -4.67 21.59
N SER A 392 8.40 -5.10 20.35
CA SER A 392 7.62 -6.18 19.74
C SER A 392 8.51 -7.25 19.07
N GLY A 393 7.90 -8.31 18.56
CA GLY A 393 8.56 -9.39 17.86
C GLY A 393 9.34 -10.34 18.78
N SER A 394 10.12 -11.25 18.20
CA SER A 394 10.92 -12.25 18.88
C SER A 394 12.15 -11.63 19.58
N SER A 395 11.90 -10.69 20.47
CA SER A 395 12.91 -9.96 21.21
C SER A 395 12.80 -10.23 22.72
N PRO A 396 13.93 -10.42 23.44
CA PRO A 396 13.89 -10.54 24.90
C PRO A 396 13.35 -9.27 25.59
N TYR A 397 13.24 -8.18 24.86
CA TYR A 397 12.70 -6.91 25.33
C TYR A 397 11.21 -6.76 25.03
N SER A 398 10.59 -7.67 24.25
CA SER A 398 9.20 -7.61 23.81
C SER A 398 8.24 -8.14 24.88
N ILE A 399 7.12 -7.44 25.06
CA ILE A 399 6.01 -7.88 25.90
C ILE A 399 5.43 -9.19 25.35
N SER A 400 5.14 -9.23 24.04
CA SER A 400 4.54 -10.41 23.42
C SER A 400 5.44 -11.64 23.56
N HIS A 401 6.76 -11.48 23.43
CA HIS A 401 7.70 -12.58 23.65
C HIS A 401 7.69 -13.08 25.10
N ASN A 402 7.75 -12.17 26.07
CA ASN A 402 7.85 -12.53 27.47
C ASN A 402 6.48 -12.94 28.08
N GLY A 403 5.37 -12.33 27.68
CA GLY A 403 4.02 -12.69 28.12
C GLY A 403 3.56 -14.05 27.58
N TYR A 404 3.84 -14.35 26.33
CA TYR A 404 3.46 -15.62 25.70
C TYR A 404 4.18 -16.83 26.29
N LYS A 405 5.47 -16.73 26.60
CA LYS A 405 6.31 -17.85 27.02
C LYS A 405 6.54 -17.87 28.53
N ARG A 406 6.28 -18.99 29.17
CA ARG A 406 6.72 -19.24 30.55
C ARG A 406 7.96 -20.10 30.54
N ALA A 407 9.08 -19.61 31.06
CA ALA A 407 10.31 -20.36 31.18
C ALA A 407 10.27 -21.19 32.50
N PRO A 408 10.52 -22.51 32.48
CA PRO A 408 10.82 -23.23 33.72
C PRO A 408 12.11 -22.68 34.30
N ALA A 409 12.22 -22.68 35.65
CA ALA A 409 13.33 -22.11 36.40
C ALA A 409 14.75 -22.61 35.98
N ARG A 410 14.83 -23.66 35.17
CA ARG A 410 16.07 -24.28 34.67
C ARG A 410 16.74 -23.57 33.51
N GLN A 411 16.06 -22.69 32.79
CA GLN A 411 16.62 -22.04 31.59
C GLN A 411 16.71 -20.51 31.70
N ALA A 412 17.13 -20.02 32.84
CA ALA A 412 17.50 -18.62 32.99
C ALA A 412 18.68 -18.27 32.08
N HIS A 413 18.45 -18.03 30.82
CA HIS A 413 19.41 -17.40 29.94
C HIS A 413 19.57 -15.95 30.40
N ALA A 414 20.77 -15.43 30.42
CA ALA A 414 21.11 -14.09 30.93
C ALA A 414 20.39 -12.93 30.21
N THR A 415 19.66 -13.21 29.12
CA THR A 415 18.95 -12.24 28.27
C THR A 415 17.43 -12.27 28.39
N TYR A 416 16.85 -13.10 29.29
CA TYR A 416 15.39 -13.16 29.46
C TYR A 416 14.98 -12.75 30.85
N VAL A 417 13.79 -12.16 30.99
CA VAL A 417 13.16 -11.92 32.29
C VAL A 417 13.01 -13.27 32.99
N ARG A 418 13.61 -13.37 34.17
CA ARG A 418 13.67 -14.63 34.94
C ARG A 418 12.41 -14.95 35.71
N THR A 419 11.47 -14.01 35.81
CA THR A 419 10.24 -14.15 36.58
C THR A 419 9.05 -13.80 35.71
N TRP A 420 7.93 -14.46 35.99
CA TRP A 420 6.63 -14.27 35.35
C TRP A 420 5.74 -13.31 36.12
N GLU A 421 6.33 -12.50 36.97
CA GLU A 421 5.64 -11.46 37.70
C GLU A 421 5.24 -10.37 36.71
N GLU A 422 3.96 -10.10 36.64
CA GLU A 422 3.36 -9.16 35.71
C GLU A 422 3.99 -7.77 35.79
N ASP A 423 4.32 -7.33 37.01
CA ASP A 423 5.00 -6.07 37.28
C ASP A 423 6.41 -6.00 36.67
N VAL A 424 7.11 -7.13 36.58
CA VAL A 424 8.43 -7.20 35.92
C VAL A 424 8.29 -7.09 34.40
N ILE A 425 7.25 -7.70 33.81
CA ILE A 425 6.97 -7.59 32.38
C ILE A 425 6.53 -6.15 32.05
N TRP A 426 5.76 -5.48 32.91
CA TRP A 426 5.41 -4.06 32.76
C TRP A 426 6.65 -3.16 32.64
N ARG A 427 7.76 -3.48 33.31
CA ARG A 427 9.01 -2.75 33.20
C ARG A 427 9.73 -2.89 31.85
N LEU A 428 9.32 -3.81 31.00
CA LEU A 428 9.81 -3.85 29.62
C LEU A 428 9.38 -2.61 28.82
N LEU A 429 8.30 -1.95 29.25
CA LEU A 429 7.82 -0.67 28.65
C LEU A 429 8.67 0.54 29.01
N ASP A 430 9.63 0.40 29.94
CA ASP A 430 10.63 1.47 30.17
C ASP A 430 11.58 1.62 28.95
N TYR A 431 11.52 0.72 27.97
CA TYR A 431 12.21 0.85 26.69
C TYR A 431 11.47 1.83 25.79
N GLU A 432 12.07 2.99 25.55
CA GLU A 432 11.55 4.03 24.68
C GLU A 432 12.01 3.76 23.23
N ILE A 433 11.07 3.76 22.29
CA ILE A 433 11.32 3.57 20.85
C ILE A 433 10.54 4.64 20.12
N ASP A 434 11.22 5.72 19.76
CA ASP A 434 10.64 6.87 19.10
C ASP A 434 11.18 7.02 17.67
N THR A 435 10.30 7.36 16.75
CA THR A 435 10.64 7.63 15.36
C THR A 435 9.91 8.88 14.89
N ASP A 436 10.68 9.91 14.53
CA ASP A 436 10.18 11.09 13.84
C ASP A 436 10.42 10.93 12.33
N VAL A 437 9.41 11.23 11.51
CA VAL A 437 9.52 11.19 10.05
C VAL A 437 9.02 12.50 9.46
N ASP A 438 9.87 13.12 8.65
CA ASP A 438 9.53 14.26 7.82
C ASP A 438 9.60 13.84 6.34
N ARG A 439 8.50 14.03 5.59
CA ARG A 439 8.44 13.73 4.16
C ARG A 439 7.92 14.90 3.36
N VAL A 440 8.55 15.15 2.22
CA VAL A 440 8.11 16.13 1.22
C VAL A 440 8.05 15.44 -0.13
N VAL A 441 6.87 15.45 -0.75
CA VAL A 441 6.71 15.05 -2.16
C VAL A 441 6.30 16.30 -2.93
N ALA A 442 7.07 16.67 -3.95
CA ALA A 442 6.80 17.84 -4.78
C ALA A 442 6.97 17.49 -6.25
N GLY A 443 6.08 17.99 -7.09
CA GLY A 443 6.12 17.77 -8.53
C GLY A 443 5.59 18.95 -9.32
N ILE A 444 6.13 19.11 -10.52
CA ILE A 444 5.60 20.00 -11.54
C ILE A 444 5.42 19.22 -12.83
N THR A 445 4.21 19.25 -13.38
CA THR A 445 3.89 18.66 -14.68
C THR A 445 3.45 19.76 -15.61
N THR A 446 4.13 19.89 -16.74
CA THR A 446 3.81 20.85 -17.79
C THR A 446 3.34 20.11 -19.02
N THR A 447 2.12 20.40 -19.48
CA THR A 447 1.56 19.87 -20.73
C THR A 447 1.45 21.01 -21.74
N TYR A 448 2.11 20.84 -22.88
CA TYR A 448 2.13 21.81 -23.98
C TYR A 448 1.59 21.17 -25.25
N THR A 449 0.49 21.70 -25.77
CA THR A 449 -0.22 21.21 -26.96
C THR A 449 -0.25 22.30 -28.04
N PRO A 450 0.89 22.57 -28.73
CA PRO A 450 1.00 23.65 -29.69
C PRO A 450 0.08 23.52 -30.91
N MET A 451 -0.39 22.30 -31.14
CA MET A 451 -1.41 22.01 -32.15
C MET A 451 -2.25 20.80 -31.68
N PRO A 452 -3.53 20.69 -32.10
CA PRO A 452 -4.47 19.67 -31.57
C PRO A 452 -4.02 18.21 -31.68
N ARG A 453 -2.98 17.93 -32.47
CA ARG A 453 -2.46 16.55 -32.70
C ARG A 453 -1.10 16.30 -32.06
N PHE A 454 -0.51 17.31 -31.43
CA PHE A 454 0.84 17.20 -30.89
C PHE A 454 0.86 17.67 -29.43
N THR A 455 1.08 16.72 -28.51
CA THR A 455 1.14 16.99 -27.07
C THR A 455 2.51 16.65 -26.53
N ASN A 456 3.04 17.52 -25.69
CA ASN A 456 4.29 17.32 -24.94
C ASN A 456 3.97 17.41 -23.45
N ARG A 457 4.45 16.47 -22.67
CA ARG A 457 4.33 16.46 -21.21
C ARG A 457 5.71 16.28 -20.59
N LEU A 458 6.07 17.19 -19.70
CA LEU A 458 7.28 17.11 -18.88
C LEU A 458 6.86 17.08 -17.41
N THR A 459 7.29 16.05 -16.68
CA THR A 459 7.12 15.93 -15.24
C THR A 459 8.49 15.95 -14.56
N LEU A 460 8.68 16.86 -13.62
CA LEU A 460 9.83 16.92 -12.73
C LEU A 460 9.33 16.76 -11.30
N GLY A 461 9.94 15.87 -10.53
CA GLY A 461 9.47 15.59 -9.18
C GLY A 461 10.58 15.19 -8.22
N MET A 462 10.26 15.33 -6.93
CA MET A 462 11.11 14.95 -5.82
C MET A 462 10.27 14.31 -4.72
N ASP A 463 10.74 13.19 -4.19
CA ASP A 463 10.30 12.59 -2.94
C ASP A 463 11.49 12.56 -1.98
N ARG A 464 11.39 13.25 -0.86
CA ARG A 464 12.41 13.24 0.19
C ARG A 464 11.78 12.84 1.51
N LEU A 465 12.28 11.76 2.08
CA LEU A 465 11.91 11.25 3.38
C LEU A 465 13.14 11.29 4.30
N ALA A 466 12.98 11.88 5.47
CA ALA A 466 13.97 11.86 6.55
C ALA A 466 13.33 11.20 7.78
N SER A 467 14.02 10.25 8.37
CA SER A 467 13.57 9.54 9.57
C SER A 467 14.64 9.62 10.63
N ASP A 468 14.29 10.15 11.81
CA ASP A 468 15.13 10.19 12.99
C ASP A 468 14.56 9.23 14.03
N MET A 469 15.33 8.21 14.36
CA MET A 469 14.96 7.13 15.27
C MET A 469 15.84 7.18 16.52
N ARG A 470 15.18 7.19 17.69
CA ARG A 470 15.85 7.17 18.98
C ARG A 470 15.32 6.05 19.85
N ASN A 471 16.23 5.19 20.33
CA ASN A 471 15.90 4.06 21.18
C ASN A 471 16.68 4.17 22.50
N ILE A 472 15.98 4.12 23.62
CA ILE A 472 16.60 4.26 24.96
C ILE A 472 16.16 3.10 25.85
N ARG A 473 17.12 2.31 26.31
CA ARG A 473 16.97 1.45 27.46
C ARG A 473 17.62 2.14 28.65
N PRO A 474 16.83 2.58 29.63
CA PRO A 474 17.39 3.37 30.75
C PRO A 474 18.35 2.54 31.62
N PHE A 475 19.20 3.21 32.38
CA PHE A 475 19.99 2.56 33.41
C PHE A 475 19.08 1.88 34.44
N GLY A 476 19.36 0.62 34.78
CA GLY A 476 18.48 -0.21 35.63
C GLY A 476 17.35 -0.92 34.87
N TYR A 477 17.36 -0.89 33.53
CA TYR A 477 16.39 -1.61 32.70
C TYR A 477 16.45 -3.13 32.98
N VAL A 478 15.27 -3.77 33.03
CA VAL A 478 15.12 -5.13 33.55
C VAL A 478 15.98 -6.19 32.85
N ASN A 479 16.18 -6.10 31.54
CA ASN A 479 16.97 -7.04 30.73
C ASN A 479 18.35 -6.50 30.30
N ASP A 480 18.63 -5.24 30.61
CA ASP A 480 19.89 -4.58 30.33
C ASP A 480 20.16 -3.52 31.44
N PRO A 481 20.58 -3.99 32.65
CA PRO A 481 20.73 -3.09 33.79
C PRO A 481 21.70 -1.93 33.60
N THR A 482 22.61 -2.07 32.67
CA THR A 482 23.57 -1.00 32.33
C THR A 482 23.00 0.03 31.38
N GLY A 483 21.90 -0.29 30.72
CA GLY A 483 21.23 0.57 29.75
C GLY A 483 21.99 0.84 28.46
N SER A 484 21.30 1.44 27.52
CA SER A 484 21.87 1.78 26.20
C SER A 484 21.07 2.88 25.52
N VAL A 485 21.73 3.62 24.63
CA VAL A 485 21.11 4.63 23.74
C VAL A 485 21.54 4.34 22.31
N SER A 486 20.59 4.45 21.37
CA SER A 486 20.85 4.36 19.95
C SER A 486 20.10 5.44 19.21
N ASP A 487 20.78 6.23 18.40
CA ASP A 487 20.24 7.22 17.50
C ASP A 487 20.55 6.81 16.06
N ARG A 488 19.58 6.94 15.16
CA ARG A 488 19.75 6.67 13.73
C ARG A 488 18.98 7.70 12.91
N THR A 489 19.68 8.33 11.99
CA THR A 489 19.07 9.17 10.95
C THR A 489 19.18 8.48 9.61
N TRP A 490 18.04 8.29 8.94
CA TRP A 490 17.99 7.77 7.59
C TRP A 490 17.29 8.76 6.68
N THR A 491 17.95 9.09 5.56
CA THR A 491 17.38 9.98 4.54
C THR A 491 17.32 9.26 3.21
N ALA A 492 16.14 9.22 2.61
CA ALA A 492 15.92 8.73 1.25
C ALA A 492 15.43 9.87 0.37
N GLU A 493 16.03 10.01 -0.80
CA GLU A 493 15.70 11.03 -1.78
C GLU A 493 15.50 10.38 -3.15
N GLN A 494 14.38 10.68 -3.80
CA GLN A 494 14.07 10.21 -5.16
C GLN A 494 13.77 11.40 -6.06
N LEU A 495 14.54 11.56 -7.14
CA LEU A 495 14.31 12.58 -8.15
C LEU A 495 13.74 11.93 -9.40
N THR A 496 12.66 12.45 -9.92
CA THR A 496 11.96 12.00 -11.13
C THR A 496 12.08 13.08 -12.21
N ALA A 497 12.50 12.66 -13.40
CA ALA A 497 12.37 13.46 -14.62
C ALA A 497 11.77 12.56 -15.71
N ASP A 498 10.61 12.93 -16.22
CA ASP A 498 9.85 12.17 -17.21
C ASP A 498 9.38 13.11 -18.33
N TYR A 499 9.67 12.76 -19.58
CA TYR A 499 9.21 13.47 -20.76
C TYR A 499 8.48 12.52 -21.69
N VAL A 500 7.31 12.93 -22.16
CA VAL A 500 6.51 12.22 -23.15
C VAL A 500 6.05 13.18 -24.23
N GLY A 501 6.36 12.88 -25.49
CA GLY A 501 5.78 13.51 -26.66
C GLY A 501 4.80 12.55 -27.34
N SER A 502 3.66 13.01 -27.85
CA SER A 502 2.72 12.23 -28.63
C SER A 502 2.22 12.99 -29.85
N PHE A 503 2.00 12.27 -30.95
CA PHE A 503 1.49 12.80 -32.19
C PHE A 503 0.41 11.90 -32.77
N ASP A 504 -0.80 12.44 -32.92
CA ASP A 504 -1.97 11.72 -33.43
C ASP A 504 -2.16 11.98 -34.92
N LEU A 505 -2.24 10.90 -35.69
CA LEU A 505 -2.41 10.91 -37.12
C LEU A 505 -3.69 10.17 -37.52
N ARG A 506 -4.61 10.83 -38.18
CA ARG A 506 -5.73 10.20 -38.88
C ARG A 506 -5.34 10.05 -40.34
N LEU A 507 -5.03 8.81 -40.76
CA LEU A 507 -4.56 8.52 -42.12
C LEU A 507 -5.74 8.32 -43.09
N THR A 508 -6.83 7.70 -42.58
CA THR A 508 -8.12 7.53 -43.27
C THR A 508 -9.25 7.70 -42.26
N GLU A 509 -10.51 7.64 -42.72
CA GLU A 509 -11.66 7.65 -41.82
C GLU A 509 -11.67 6.42 -40.88
N SER A 510 -11.16 5.27 -41.36
CA SER A 510 -11.11 4.01 -40.61
C SER A 510 -9.75 3.65 -40.02
N PHE A 511 -8.72 4.50 -40.21
CA PHE A 511 -7.39 4.22 -39.70
C PHE A 511 -6.75 5.43 -39.04
N ARG A 512 -6.55 5.31 -37.72
CA ARG A 512 -5.84 6.28 -36.87
C ARG A 512 -4.58 5.65 -36.27
N THR A 513 -3.54 6.42 -36.09
CA THR A 513 -2.35 6.01 -35.34
C THR A 513 -1.90 7.13 -34.41
N SER A 514 -1.47 6.74 -33.20
CA SER A 514 -0.81 7.62 -32.24
C SER A 514 0.63 7.16 -32.05
N LEU A 515 1.55 8.07 -32.34
CA LEU A 515 2.99 7.87 -32.13
C LEU A 515 3.40 8.57 -30.86
N SER A 516 4.03 7.85 -29.94
CA SER A 516 4.53 8.42 -28.69
C SER A 516 6.00 8.06 -28.50
N TRP A 517 6.75 8.97 -27.92
CA TRP A 517 8.15 8.78 -27.54
C TRP A 517 8.45 9.51 -26.24
N GLY A 518 9.48 9.08 -25.56
CA GLY A 518 9.84 9.74 -24.33
C GLY A 518 11.12 9.24 -23.70
N GLY A 519 11.45 9.84 -22.57
CA GLY A 519 12.59 9.48 -21.75
C GLY A 519 12.32 9.74 -20.29
N GLN A 520 12.86 8.87 -19.44
CA GLN A 520 12.70 8.94 -18.01
C GLN A 520 14.04 8.79 -17.33
N SER A 521 14.25 9.53 -16.24
CA SER A 521 15.39 9.35 -15.35
C SER A 521 14.91 9.41 -13.90
N ILE A 522 15.28 8.38 -13.13
CA ILE A 522 15.06 8.29 -11.69
C ILE A 522 16.41 8.24 -11.01
N VAL A 523 16.64 9.14 -10.06
CA VAL A 523 17.85 9.15 -9.23
C VAL A 523 17.42 8.89 -7.78
N ALA A 524 17.79 7.73 -7.25
CA ALA A 524 17.58 7.36 -5.85
C ALA A 524 18.88 7.56 -5.06
N ARG A 525 18.79 8.17 -3.89
CA ARG A 525 19.88 8.38 -2.94
C ARG A 525 19.42 7.99 -1.55
N ASP A 526 20.25 7.19 -0.87
CA ASP A 526 20.02 6.83 0.52
C ASP A 526 21.24 7.20 1.35
N THR A 527 21.01 7.73 2.54
CA THR A 527 22.04 7.98 3.56
C THR A 527 21.52 7.45 4.88
N ASP A 528 22.28 6.60 5.51
CA ASP A 528 22.00 5.95 6.79
C ASP A 528 23.14 6.25 7.74
N LEU A 529 22.85 7.03 8.78
CA LEU A 529 23.78 7.38 9.86
C LEU A 529 23.25 6.81 11.16
N GLY A 530 24.08 6.10 11.90
CA GLY A 530 23.66 5.59 13.19
C GLY A 530 24.79 5.59 14.19
N ALA A 531 24.46 5.84 15.45
CA ALA A 531 25.36 5.74 16.59
C ALA A 531 24.64 5.05 17.76
N SER A 532 25.38 4.28 18.53
CA SER A 532 24.85 3.64 19.74
C SER A 532 25.90 3.56 20.83
N THR A 533 25.45 3.51 22.07
CA THR A 533 26.27 3.29 23.24
C THR A 533 25.64 2.32 24.20
N ASN A 534 26.48 1.60 24.94
CA ASN A 534 26.08 0.67 25.99
C ASN A 534 26.81 1.05 27.29
N THR A 535 26.32 0.50 28.41
CA THR A 535 26.93 0.68 29.72
C THR A 535 26.95 2.15 30.15
N LEU A 536 25.76 2.65 30.42
CA LEU A 536 25.51 4.03 30.88
C LEU A 536 26.09 4.21 32.29
N PRO A 537 26.55 5.43 32.66
CA PRO A 537 27.23 5.70 33.94
C PRO A 537 26.29 5.68 35.13
N GLY A 538 24.99 5.81 34.99
CA GLY A 538 23.99 5.87 36.03
C GLY A 538 22.60 6.29 35.50
N PRO A 539 21.64 6.54 36.39
CA PRO A 539 20.31 7.06 36.03
C PRO A 539 20.40 8.47 35.46
N GLY A 540 19.46 8.84 34.58
CA GLY A 540 19.32 10.17 33.99
C GLY A 540 19.21 10.12 32.46
N GLU A 541 19.19 11.30 31.83
CA GLU A 541 19.16 11.44 30.38
C GLU A 541 20.58 11.26 29.81
N HIS A 542 20.69 10.46 28.78
CA HIS A 542 21.97 10.10 28.16
C HIS A 542 21.98 10.41 26.66
N THR A 543 23.16 10.69 26.16
CA THR A 543 23.48 10.80 24.73
C THR A 543 24.21 9.54 24.26
N VAL A 544 24.38 9.35 22.95
CA VAL A 544 25.11 8.24 22.36
C VAL A 544 26.62 8.25 22.74
N THR A 545 27.12 9.30 23.34
CA THR A 545 28.51 9.41 23.82
C THR A 545 28.64 9.22 25.33
N SER A 546 27.56 8.98 26.07
CA SER A 546 27.57 8.88 27.55
C SER A 546 28.04 7.54 28.08
N GLY A 547 27.94 6.44 27.29
CA GLY A 547 28.28 5.10 27.75
C GLY A 547 29.77 4.75 27.61
N ALA A 548 30.13 3.59 28.16
CA ALA A 548 31.51 3.12 28.16
C ALA A 548 32.00 2.61 26.81
N SER A 549 31.09 2.15 25.95
CA SER A 549 31.40 1.72 24.59
C SER A 549 30.41 2.29 23.61
N TYR A 550 30.89 2.81 22.49
CA TYR A 550 30.04 3.36 21.45
C TYR A 550 30.46 2.84 20.08
N GLN A 551 29.47 2.78 19.18
CA GLN A 551 29.65 2.38 17.80
C GLN A 551 29.00 3.45 16.91
N ALA A 552 29.58 3.68 15.75
CA ALA A 552 29.00 4.51 14.71
C ALA A 552 28.99 3.78 13.37
N ARG A 553 27.98 4.04 12.57
CA ARG A 553 27.81 3.48 11.23
C ARG A 553 27.38 4.56 10.27
N GLU A 554 27.96 4.53 9.10
CA GLU A 554 27.52 5.34 7.96
C GLU A 554 27.41 4.46 6.72
N ALA A 555 26.31 4.58 5.98
CA ALA A 555 26.13 3.96 4.67
C ALA A 555 25.50 4.97 3.71
N ARG A 556 26.00 5.00 2.48
CA ARG A 556 25.45 5.84 1.40
C ARG A 556 25.30 5.04 0.14
N SER A 557 24.18 5.23 -0.55
CA SER A 557 23.99 4.66 -1.87
C SER A 557 23.40 5.68 -2.84
N ARG A 558 23.68 5.48 -4.12
CA ARG A 558 23.10 6.24 -5.22
C ARG A 558 22.90 5.31 -6.40
N VAL A 559 21.65 5.23 -6.86
CA VAL A 559 21.28 4.48 -8.06
C VAL A 559 20.64 5.45 -9.06
N VAL A 560 21.04 5.33 -10.31
CA VAL A 560 20.47 6.08 -11.44
C VAL A 560 19.88 5.06 -12.40
N ASN A 561 18.58 5.17 -12.64
CA ASN A 561 17.87 4.44 -13.68
C ASN A 561 17.42 5.43 -14.76
N ALA A 562 17.77 5.17 -16.01
CA ALA A 562 17.42 6.04 -17.13
C ALA A 562 17.06 5.22 -18.36
N GLY A 563 16.05 5.66 -19.12
CA GLY A 563 15.62 4.96 -20.31
C GLY A 563 14.90 5.86 -21.29
N ILE A 564 14.85 5.41 -22.53
CA ILE A 564 14.10 6.02 -23.62
C ILE A 564 13.11 5.01 -24.18
N PHE A 565 11.97 5.47 -24.69
CA PHE A 565 10.99 4.60 -25.28
C PHE A 565 10.33 5.20 -26.53
N GLY A 566 9.81 4.32 -27.37
CA GLY A 566 8.91 4.63 -28.48
C GLY A 566 7.72 3.68 -28.48
N GLN A 567 6.55 4.20 -28.78
CA GLN A 567 5.31 3.45 -28.86
C GLN A 567 4.48 3.90 -30.08
N THR A 568 3.76 2.96 -30.67
CA THR A 568 2.71 3.26 -31.65
C THR A 568 1.43 2.53 -31.28
N LEU A 569 0.32 3.24 -31.28
CA LEU A 569 -1.03 2.71 -31.23
C LEU A 569 -1.61 2.76 -32.66
N LEU A 570 -2.05 1.64 -33.18
CA LEU A 570 -2.74 1.47 -34.47
C LEU A 570 -4.20 1.19 -34.17
N ASP A 571 -5.09 2.03 -34.62
CA ASP A 571 -6.54 1.92 -34.48
C ASP A 571 -7.18 1.71 -35.85
N PHE A 572 -7.87 0.58 -36.01
CA PHE A 572 -8.63 0.22 -37.20
C PHE A 572 -10.12 0.25 -36.89
N SER A 573 -10.82 1.20 -37.46
CA SER A 573 -12.28 1.36 -37.39
C SER A 573 -12.84 1.50 -35.97
N ASP A 574 -12.06 1.98 -35.04
CA ASP A 574 -12.39 2.12 -33.61
C ASP A 574 -12.79 0.78 -32.93
N ARG A 575 -12.33 -0.36 -33.48
CA ARG A 575 -12.65 -1.72 -33.03
C ARG A 575 -11.43 -2.57 -32.72
N TYR A 576 -10.38 -2.43 -33.54
CA TYR A 576 -9.16 -3.21 -33.45
C TYR A 576 -8.01 -2.27 -33.12
N PHE A 577 -7.41 -2.50 -31.98
CA PHE A 577 -6.31 -1.67 -31.48
C PHE A 577 -5.07 -2.53 -31.28
N LEU A 578 -3.98 -2.17 -31.92
CA LEU A 578 -2.67 -2.80 -31.76
C LEU A 578 -1.67 -1.78 -31.25
N THR A 579 -1.13 -2.03 -30.05
CA THR A 579 -0.04 -1.19 -29.50
C THR A 579 1.27 -1.94 -29.55
N LEU A 580 2.29 -1.31 -30.14
CA LEU A 580 3.66 -1.81 -30.15
C LEU A 580 4.57 -0.80 -29.46
N ALA A 581 5.43 -1.27 -28.56
CA ALA A 581 6.36 -0.39 -27.85
C ALA A 581 7.73 -1.07 -27.66
N LEU A 582 8.76 -0.24 -27.62
CA LEU A 582 10.11 -0.64 -27.26
C LEU A 582 10.67 0.39 -26.29
N ARG A 583 11.19 -0.05 -25.15
CA ARG A 583 11.97 0.77 -24.23
C ARG A 583 13.39 0.20 -24.10
N ILE A 584 14.35 1.10 -23.94
CA ILE A 584 15.76 0.77 -23.73
C ILE A 584 16.23 1.47 -22.48
N ASP A 585 16.67 0.72 -21.47
CA ASP A 585 17.11 1.23 -20.16
C ASP A 585 18.57 0.93 -19.87
N GLY A 586 19.17 1.84 -19.09
CA GLY A 586 20.42 1.65 -18.38
C GLY A 586 20.23 1.91 -16.89
N ASN A 587 20.92 1.11 -16.05
CA ASN A 587 20.91 1.27 -14.61
C ASN A 587 22.35 1.23 -14.07
N SER A 588 22.68 2.15 -13.15
CA SER A 588 24.03 2.25 -12.57
C SER A 588 24.40 1.09 -11.63
N ALA A 589 23.44 0.22 -11.28
CA ALA A 589 23.68 -0.97 -10.47
C ALA A 589 24.03 -2.21 -11.32
N PHE A 590 23.96 -2.14 -12.64
CA PHE A 590 24.39 -3.22 -13.52
C PHE A 590 25.92 -3.43 -13.44
N GLY A 591 26.37 -4.65 -13.64
CA GLY A 591 27.77 -4.98 -13.78
C GLY A 591 28.44 -4.29 -14.97
N GLU A 592 29.77 -4.14 -14.93
CA GLU A 592 30.55 -3.43 -15.96
C GLU A 592 30.37 -3.99 -17.37
N ASP A 593 30.16 -5.32 -17.48
CA ASP A 593 29.97 -6.02 -18.74
C ASP A 593 28.52 -6.07 -19.23
N PHE A 594 27.58 -5.44 -18.48
CA PHE A 594 26.15 -5.42 -18.80
C PHE A 594 25.75 -4.07 -19.40
N GLY A 595 25.30 -4.09 -20.66
CA GLY A 595 24.90 -2.89 -21.40
C GLY A 595 23.44 -2.50 -21.23
N LEU A 596 22.95 -1.67 -22.17
CA LEU A 596 21.56 -1.24 -22.23
C LEU A 596 20.61 -2.43 -22.47
N GLN A 597 19.46 -2.42 -21.81
CA GLN A 597 18.47 -3.48 -21.82
C GLN A 597 17.21 -3.13 -22.59
N PRO A 598 16.82 -3.92 -23.62
CA PRO A 598 15.61 -3.69 -24.37
C PRO A 598 14.39 -4.39 -23.71
N TYR A 599 13.26 -3.69 -23.65
CA TYR A 599 11.99 -4.18 -23.15
C TYR A 599 10.90 -3.98 -24.20
N PRO A 600 10.67 -4.97 -25.08
CA PRO A 600 9.61 -4.93 -26.08
C PRO A 600 8.24 -5.24 -25.46
N ARG A 601 7.19 -4.67 -26.08
CA ARG A 601 5.80 -4.90 -25.71
C ARG A 601 4.91 -4.90 -26.95
N ALA A 602 3.92 -5.79 -26.97
CA ALA A 602 2.84 -5.80 -27.95
C ALA A 602 1.52 -6.07 -27.25
N THR A 603 0.48 -5.27 -27.51
CA THR A 603 -0.86 -5.52 -26.97
C THR A 603 -1.90 -5.35 -28.05
N PHE A 604 -2.93 -6.18 -27.96
CA PHE A 604 -4.06 -6.18 -28.89
C PHE A 604 -5.37 -6.07 -28.09
N SER A 605 -6.27 -5.22 -28.56
CA SER A 605 -7.63 -5.08 -28.04
C SER A 605 -8.60 -5.13 -29.21
N TRP A 606 -9.67 -5.92 -29.05
CA TRP A 606 -10.76 -6.07 -30.02
C TRP A 606 -12.10 -5.84 -29.33
N VAL A 607 -12.78 -4.78 -29.73
CA VAL A 607 -14.15 -4.49 -29.27
C VAL A 607 -15.10 -5.33 -30.09
N MET A 608 -15.40 -6.54 -29.60
CA MET A 608 -16.21 -7.54 -30.30
C MET A 608 -17.67 -7.10 -30.41
N SER A 609 -18.16 -6.31 -29.45
CA SER A 609 -19.53 -5.77 -29.44
C SER A 609 -19.83 -4.81 -30.58
N ASP A 610 -18.80 -4.20 -31.20
CA ASP A 610 -18.99 -3.28 -32.32
C ASP A 610 -19.08 -3.99 -33.67
N GLU A 611 -19.04 -5.33 -33.67
CA GLU A 611 -19.16 -6.14 -34.87
C GLU A 611 -20.62 -6.41 -35.29
N GLY A 612 -20.85 -6.46 -36.60
CA GLY A 612 -22.21 -6.67 -37.15
C GLY A 612 -22.87 -7.99 -36.77
N PHE A 613 -22.14 -8.99 -36.29
CA PHE A 613 -22.67 -10.26 -35.79
C PHE A 613 -23.07 -10.22 -34.32
N TRP A 614 -22.67 -9.20 -33.56
CA TRP A 614 -22.95 -9.08 -32.11
C TRP A 614 -24.38 -8.62 -31.87
N PRO A 615 -25.16 -9.31 -31.01
CA PRO A 615 -26.48 -8.83 -30.64
C PRO A 615 -26.40 -7.56 -29.78
N GLN A 616 -26.94 -6.46 -30.25
CA GLN A 616 -26.84 -5.17 -29.55
C GLN A 616 -27.46 -5.18 -28.14
N ASP A 617 -28.48 -6.01 -27.93
CA ASP A 617 -29.17 -6.15 -26.63
C ASP A 617 -28.34 -6.94 -25.60
N LEU A 618 -27.24 -7.57 -26.01
CA LEU A 618 -26.41 -8.35 -25.09
C LEU A 618 -25.48 -7.48 -24.24
N GLY A 619 -25.14 -6.27 -24.71
CA GLY A 619 -24.22 -5.34 -24.09
C GLY A 619 -22.86 -5.29 -24.76
N GLU A 620 -21.85 -4.74 -24.08
CA GLU A 620 -20.51 -4.52 -24.59
C GLU A 620 -19.56 -5.65 -24.23
N MET A 621 -18.64 -5.98 -25.15
CA MET A 621 -17.59 -6.98 -24.91
C MET A 621 -16.31 -6.65 -25.64
N LYS A 622 -15.20 -6.75 -24.93
CA LYS A 622 -13.84 -6.58 -25.43
C LYS A 622 -12.99 -7.79 -25.11
N VAL A 623 -12.21 -8.23 -26.09
CA VAL A 623 -11.17 -9.26 -25.95
C VAL A 623 -9.81 -8.57 -25.99
N ARG A 624 -8.88 -8.97 -25.12
CA ARG A 624 -7.55 -8.40 -25.05
C ARG A 624 -6.47 -9.46 -24.90
N VAL A 625 -5.31 -9.16 -25.49
CA VAL A 625 -4.10 -9.97 -25.38
C VAL A 625 -2.92 -9.02 -25.23
N ALA A 626 -2.03 -9.32 -24.30
CA ALA A 626 -0.80 -8.55 -24.10
C ALA A 626 0.39 -9.49 -23.93
N TRP A 627 1.51 -9.11 -24.51
CA TRP A 627 2.80 -9.73 -24.31
C TRP A 627 3.85 -8.64 -24.10
N GLY A 628 4.80 -8.88 -23.19
CA GLY A 628 5.86 -7.93 -22.97
C GLY A 628 6.90 -8.41 -21.97
N HIS A 629 7.96 -7.62 -21.87
CA HIS A 629 9.08 -7.84 -20.99
C HIS A 629 9.16 -6.74 -19.93
N ALA A 630 9.52 -7.12 -18.70
CA ALA A 630 9.87 -6.23 -17.59
C ALA A 630 11.20 -6.65 -17.01
N GLY A 631 11.86 -5.74 -16.30
CA GLY A 631 13.10 -6.03 -15.59
C GLY A 631 12.99 -5.80 -14.09
N ARG A 632 14.01 -6.30 -13.36
CA ARG A 632 14.30 -5.93 -11.97
C ARG A 632 15.81 -5.76 -11.81
N ALA A 633 16.25 -4.58 -11.36
CA ALA A 633 17.67 -4.28 -11.18
C ALA A 633 18.21 -4.89 -9.89
N PRO A 634 19.50 -5.27 -9.86
CA PRO A 634 20.21 -5.60 -8.63
C PRO A 634 20.37 -4.38 -7.71
N GLY A 635 20.78 -4.61 -6.46
CA GLY A 635 21.10 -3.55 -5.51
C GLY A 635 22.36 -2.76 -5.88
N ALA A 636 22.51 -1.57 -5.30
CA ALA A 636 23.54 -0.59 -5.66
C ALA A 636 24.98 -1.09 -5.69
N PHE A 637 25.31 -2.10 -4.86
CA PHE A 637 26.67 -2.63 -4.70
C PHE A 637 26.79 -4.11 -5.01
N ASP A 638 25.74 -4.77 -5.50
CA ASP A 638 25.74 -6.21 -5.72
C ASP A 638 26.75 -6.64 -6.79
N ALA A 639 26.95 -5.80 -7.80
CA ALA A 639 27.95 -6.03 -8.85
C ALA A 639 29.38 -5.72 -8.39
N VAL A 640 29.56 -4.94 -7.32
CA VAL A 640 30.87 -4.38 -6.91
C VAL A 640 31.44 -5.17 -5.75
N ARG A 641 32.76 -5.47 -5.84
CA ARG A 641 33.50 -6.04 -4.72
C ARG A 641 33.69 -4.99 -3.63
N THR A 642 33.26 -5.32 -2.40
CA THR A 642 33.38 -4.42 -1.26
C THR A 642 34.09 -5.07 -0.08
N TRP A 643 34.68 -4.22 0.75
CA TRP A 643 35.45 -4.59 1.92
C TRP A 643 34.98 -3.77 3.11
N GLN A 644 34.90 -4.38 4.28
CA GLN A 644 34.64 -3.70 5.54
C GLN A 644 35.96 -3.46 6.28
N PRO A 645 36.30 -2.21 6.63
CA PRO A 645 37.43 -1.95 7.48
C PRO A 645 37.15 -2.45 8.90
N ILE A 646 38.12 -3.12 9.49
CA ILE A 646 38.10 -3.62 10.87
C ILE A 646 39.37 -3.20 11.60
N PRO A 647 39.32 -2.84 12.90
CA PRO A 647 40.53 -2.63 13.68
C PRO A 647 41.19 -3.98 14.02
N TRP A 648 42.50 -4.08 13.77
CA TRP A 648 43.29 -5.25 14.14
C TRP A 648 44.58 -4.77 14.79
N LEU A 649 44.76 -5.03 16.08
CA LEU A 649 45.96 -4.64 16.86
C LEU A 649 46.35 -3.15 16.70
N GLY A 650 45.35 -2.23 16.66
CA GLY A 650 45.59 -0.81 16.44
C GLY A 650 45.89 -0.39 15.01
N GLN A 651 45.83 -1.33 14.04
CA GLN A 651 45.97 -1.08 12.60
C GLN A 651 44.63 -1.29 11.89
N THR A 652 44.45 -0.61 10.77
CA THR A 652 43.26 -0.86 9.88
C THR A 652 43.51 -2.15 9.10
N SER A 653 42.61 -3.10 9.26
CA SER A 653 42.53 -4.32 8.43
C SER A 653 41.23 -4.30 7.63
N PHE A 654 41.03 -5.25 6.72
CA PHE A 654 39.86 -5.35 5.85
C PHE A 654 39.29 -6.76 5.91
N ASN A 655 37.97 -6.82 6.14
CA ASN A 655 37.21 -8.05 6.02
C ASN A 655 36.43 -8.02 4.69
N PRO A 656 36.46 -9.09 3.87
CA PRO A 656 35.66 -9.15 2.66
C PRO A 656 34.16 -9.11 3.01
N LEU A 657 33.43 -8.19 2.38
CA LEU A 657 31.98 -8.03 2.61
C LEU A 657 31.18 -8.61 1.46
N ASN A 658 31.47 -8.20 0.23
CA ASN A 658 30.80 -8.68 -0.99
C ASN A 658 31.88 -9.01 -2.04
N VAL A 659 31.72 -10.16 -2.72
CA VAL A 659 32.61 -10.57 -3.82
C VAL A 659 32.42 -9.69 -5.04
N GLY A 660 31.16 -9.22 -5.25
CA GLY A 660 30.74 -8.58 -6.48
C GLY A 660 30.59 -9.57 -7.63
N ASN A 661 29.93 -9.16 -8.68
CA ASN A 661 29.80 -9.93 -9.92
C ASN A 661 29.74 -8.94 -11.10
N LYS A 662 30.78 -8.93 -11.95
CA LYS A 662 30.86 -8.01 -13.09
C LYS A 662 29.81 -8.28 -14.16
N ASP A 663 29.39 -9.55 -14.26
CA ASP A 663 28.38 -10.01 -15.22
C ASP A 663 26.96 -9.90 -14.67
N LEU A 664 26.75 -9.17 -13.57
CA LEU A 664 25.43 -9.06 -12.93
C LEU A 664 24.51 -8.16 -13.75
N GLY A 665 23.44 -8.74 -14.26
CA GLY A 665 22.40 -8.02 -15.00
C GLY A 665 21.07 -7.94 -14.26
N PRO A 666 20.03 -7.33 -14.86
CA PRO A 666 18.68 -7.37 -14.35
C PRO A 666 18.06 -8.76 -14.51
N GLU A 667 17.14 -9.10 -13.62
CA GLU A 667 16.16 -10.16 -13.87
C GLU A 667 15.26 -9.74 -15.04
N ARG A 668 14.79 -10.70 -15.82
CA ARG A 668 13.91 -10.45 -16.98
C ARG A 668 12.62 -11.23 -16.83
N THR A 669 11.52 -10.51 -16.64
CA THR A 669 10.18 -11.09 -16.55
C THR A 669 9.48 -10.96 -17.90
N ILE A 670 9.03 -12.07 -18.44
CA ILE A 670 8.25 -12.19 -19.68
C ILE A 670 6.84 -12.61 -19.28
N GLU A 671 5.83 -11.96 -19.80
CA GLU A 671 4.44 -12.29 -19.48
C GLU A 671 3.59 -12.34 -20.75
N LEU A 672 2.69 -13.31 -20.78
CA LEU A 672 1.54 -13.39 -21.69
C LEU A 672 0.28 -13.22 -20.86
N GLU A 673 -0.55 -12.26 -21.24
CA GLU A 673 -1.87 -12.02 -20.64
C GLU A 673 -2.94 -12.12 -21.72
N ALA A 674 -4.06 -12.79 -21.42
CA ALA A 674 -5.25 -12.83 -22.25
C ALA A 674 -6.49 -12.60 -21.38
N GLY A 675 -7.45 -11.81 -21.86
CA GLY A 675 -8.61 -11.48 -21.05
C GLY A 675 -9.82 -11.05 -21.86
N ILE A 676 -10.92 -10.95 -21.13
CA ILE A 676 -12.22 -10.49 -21.62
C ILE A 676 -12.75 -9.49 -20.61
N ASP A 677 -13.22 -8.34 -21.08
CA ASP A 677 -13.97 -7.38 -20.31
C ASP A 677 -15.34 -7.23 -20.94
N GLY A 678 -16.41 -7.37 -20.16
CA GLY A 678 -17.78 -7.29 -20.67
C GLY A 678 -18.74 -6.60 -19.69
N VAL A 679 -19.73 -5.94 -20.26
CA VAL A 679 -20.82 -5.25 -19.56
C VAL A 679 -22.11 -5.71 -20.23
N PHE A 680 -23.00 -6.36 -19.48
CA PHE A 680 -24.18 -7.05 -19.97
C PHE A 680 -25.45 -6.61 -19.26
N MET A 681 -26.62 -6.95 -19.83
CA MET A 681 -27.94 -6.76 -19.20
C MET A 681 -28.23 -5.29 -18.85
N ASP A 682 -28.08 -4.39 -19.82
CA ASP A 682 -28.21 -2.93 -19.59
C ASP A 682 -27.31 -2.45 -18.44
N GLU A 683 -26.02 -2.81 -18.51
CA GLU A 683 -24.96 -2.45 -17.56
C GLU A 683 -25.08 -3.04 -16.13
N ARG A 684 -26.07 -3.94 -15.94
CA ARG A 684 -26.32 -4.56 -14.63
C ARG A 684 -25.36 -5.68 -14.26
N LEU A 685 -24.60 -6.22 -15.21
CA LEU A 685 -23.64 -7.28 -14.97
C LEU A 685 -22.29 -6.94 -15.63
N ARG A 686 -21.25 -6.84 -14.85
CA ARG A 686 -19.87 -6.64 -15.30
C ARG A 686 -19.04 -7.88 -15.05
N ILE A 687 -18.27 -8.29 -16.04
CA ILE A 687 -17.38 -9.44 -15.94
C ILE A 687 -16.02 -9.03 -16.50
N GLY A 688 -14.99 -9.14 -15.67
CA GLY A 688 -13.60 -9.06 -16.08
C GLY A 688 -12.91 -10.40 -15.84
N PHE A 689 -12.35 -10.98 -16.87
CA PHE A 689 -11.57 -12.23 -16.77
C PHE A 689 -10.19 -12.02 -17.35
N THR A 690 -9.16 -12.52 -16.65
CA THR A 690 -7.77 -12.50 -17.12
C THR A 690 -7.08 -13.80 -16.78
N TYR A 691 -6.44 -14.41 -17.76
CA TYR A 691 -5.43 -15.43 -17.59
C TYR A 691 -4.06 -14.79 -17.79
N TYR A 692 -3.08 -15.12 -16.93
CA TYR A 692 -1.70 -14.68 -17.08
C TYR A 692 -0.72 -15.85 -16.88
N ASP A 693 0.38 -15.79 -17.62
CA ASP A 693 1.53 -16.69 -17.51
C ASP A 693 2.80 -15.83 -17.55
N GLN A 694 3.51 -15.81 -16.44
CA GLN A 694 4.68 -14.98 -16.21
C GLN A 694 5.89 -15.84 -15.89
N GLU A 695 6.98 -15.61 -16.60
CA GLU A 695 8.25 -16.29 -16.38
C GLU A 695 9.36 -15.25 -16.14
N THR A 696 10.03 -15.33 -14.99
CA THR A 696 11.23 -14.54 -14.69
C THR A 696 12.45 -15.40 -15.00
N ARG A 697 13.22 -14.97 -15.98
CA ARG A 697 14.52 -15.55 -16.36
C ARG A 697 15.67 -14.74 -15.80
N ASP A 698 16.84 -15.32 -15.74
CA ASP A 698 18.02 -14.67 -15.18
C ASP A 698 17.76 -14.18 -13.74
N ALA A 699 16.90 -14.90 -12.97
CA ALA A 699 16.57 -14.54 -11.60
C ALA A 699 17.84 -14.47 -10.73
N LEU A 700 17.90 -13.43 -9.90
CA LEU A 700 19.03 -13.19 -9.02
C LEU A 700 18.99 -14.14 -7.82
N ILE A 701 19.88 -15.12 -7.82
CA ILE A 701 19.98 -16.14 -6.78
C ILE A 701 21.28 -15.97 -6.01
N PRO A 702 21.23 -15.94 -4.64
CA PRO A 702 22.43 -15.93 -3.81
C PRO A 702 23.08 -17.31 -3.80
N VAL A 703 24.10 -17.49 -4.63
CA VAL A 703 24.88 -18.74 -4.73
C VAL A 703 25.95 -18.76 -3.66
N GLN A 704 25.97 -19.80 -2.82
CA GLN A 704 26.97 -19.96 -1.76
C GLN A 704 28.34 -20.17 -2.35
N LEU A 705 29.30 -19.40 -1.88
CA LEU A 705 30.69 -19.51 -2.31
C LEU A 705 31.45 -20.57 -1.53
N VAL A 706 32.48 -21.15 -2.17
CA VAL A 706 33.39 -22.02 -1.48
C VAL A 706 34.33 -21.19 -0.59
N PRO A 707 34.50 -21.51 0.71
CA PRO A 707 35.27 -20.68 1.65
C PRO A 707 36.74 -20.49 1.27
N SER A 708 37.31 -21.39 0.45
CA SER A 708 38.68 -21.28 -0.05
C SER A 708 38.93 -20.04 -0.94
N LEU A 709 37.90 -19.37 -1.40
CA LEU A 709 38.00 -18.08 -2.11
C LEU A 709 38.23 -16.88 -1.17
N GLY A 710 38.25 -17.11 0.13
CA GLY A 710 38.39 -16.05 1.15
C GLY A 710 37.10 -15.33 1.50
N PHE A 711 35.97 -15.81 1.02
CA PHE A 711 34.63 -15.27 1.29
C PHE A 711 33.74 -16.39 1.84
N THR A 712 32.98 -16.09 2.90
CA THR A 712 32.07 -17.05 3.54
C THR A 712 30.61 -16.80 3.21
N GLY A 713 30.31 -15.73 2.47
CA GLY A 713 28.97 -15.33 2.06
C GLY A 713 28.55 -15.94 0.73
N SER A 714 27.43 -15.45 0.22
CA SER A 714 26.90 -15.77 -1.11
C SER A 714 27.23 -14.67 -2.12
N GLN A 715 27.24 -15.01 -3.39
CA GLN A 715 27.35 -14.10 -4.53
C GLN A 715 26.05 -14.12 -5.31
N LEU A 716 25.47 -12.97 -5.63
CA LEU A 716 24.32 -12.88 -6.52
C LEU A 716 24.73 -13.25 -7.95
N ARG A 717 23.94 -14.11 -8.57
CA ARG A 717 24.12 -14.55 -9.97
C ARG A 717 22.77 -14.61 -10.69
N ASN A 718 22.79 -14.29 -11.98
CA ASN A 718 21.66 -14.41 -12.90
C ASN A 718 21.55 -15.85 -13.42
N VAL A 719 20.98 -16.76 -12.64
CA VAL A 719 20.97 -18.21 -12.95
C VAL A 719 19.62 -18.90 -12.78
N GLY A 720 18.61 -18.23 -12.25
CA GLY A 720 17.33 -18.84 -11.91
C GLY A 720 16.24 -18.62 -12.96
N VAL A 721 15.24 -19.50 -12.94
CA VAL A 721 13.96 -19.36 -13.66
C VAL A 721 12.81 -19.56 -12.68
N LEU A 722 11.93 -18.56 -12.59
CA LEU A 722 10.73 -18.58 -11.76
C LEU A 722 9.51 -18.47 -12.64
N SER A 723 8.41 -19.14 -12.30
CA SER A 723 7.14 -19.07 -13.01
C SER A 723 6.01 -18.65 -12.06
N ASN A 724 5.12 -17.77 -12.53
CA ASN A 724 3.86 -17.43 -11.88
C ASN A 724 2.74 -17.49 -12.92
N ARG A 725 1.70 -18.28 -12.67
CA ARG A 725 0.53 -18.38 -13.54
C ARG A 725 -0.75 -18.44 -12.76
N GLY A 726 -1.81 -17.86 -13.32
CA GLY A 726 -3.09 -17.85 -12.63
C GLY A 726 -4.21 -17.19 -13.41
N ILE A 727 -5.33 -17.05 -12.73
CA ILE A 727 -6.52 -16.38 -13.23
C ILE A 727 -6.95 -15.26 -12.29
N GLU A 728 -7.52 -14.23 -12.88
CA GLU A 728 -8.19 -13.13 -12.18
C GLU A 728 -9.62 -13.07 -12.74
N LEU A 729 -10.61 -13.06 -11.87
CA LEU A 729 -12.01 -12.90 -12.21
C LEU A 729 -12.61 -11.81 -11.34
N ASP A 730 -13.32 -10.90 -11.96
CA ASP A 730 -14.06 -9.83 -11.31
C ASP A 730 -15.49 -9.85 -11.85
N VAL A 731 -16.46 -10.10 -10.99
CA VAL A 731 -17.88 -10.13 -11.33
C VAL A 731 -18.61 -9.19 -10.38
N ASN A 732 -19.26 -8.17 -10.94
CA ASN A 732 -20.08 -7.23 -10.21
C ASN A 732 -21.45 -7.14 -10.86
N GLY A 733 -22.51 -7.17 -10.06
CA GLY A 733 -23.86 -7.15 -10.58
C GLY A 733 -24.84 -6.43 -9.68
N THR A 734 -25.74 -5.66 -10.31
CA THR A 734 -26.89 -5.05 -9.66
C THR A 734 -28.05 -6.04 -9.66
N VAL A 735 -28.28 -6.67 -8.51
CA VAL A 735 -29.32 -7.70 -8.30
C VAL A 735 -30.73 -7.11 -8.33
N LEU A 736 -30.88 -5.98 -7.67
CA LEU A 736 -32.14 -5.25 -7.58
C LEU A 736 -31.89 -3.76 -7.79
N GLN A 737 -32.71 -3.14 -8.61
CA GLN A 737 -32.68 -1.70 -8.83
C GLN A 737 -34.11 -1.14 -8.85
N SER A 738 -34.40 -0.29 -7.91
CA SER A 738 -35.70 0.40 -7.79
C SER A 738 -35.51 1.76 -7.09
N ARG A 739 -36.54 2.58 -7.12
CA ARG A 739 -36.53 3.88 -6.40
C ARG A 739 -36.31 3.74 -4.90
N ALA A 740 -36.71 2.62 -4.29
CA ALA A 740 -36.62 2.41 -2.84
C ALA A 740 -35.35 1.64 -2.43
N LEU A 741 -34.80 0.83 -3.32
CA LEU A 741 -33.71 -0.11 -3.02
C LEU A 741 -32.85 -0.35 -4.28
N SER A 742 -31.54 -0.17 -4.17
CA SER A 742 -30.54 -0.75 -5.05
C SER A 742 -29.70 -1.74 -4.28
N TRP A 743 -29.48 -2.92 -4.85
CA TRP A 743 -28.63 -3.95 -4.24
C TRP A 743 -27.61 -4.46 -5.23
N ASP A 744 -26.33 -4.22 -4.91
CA ASP A 744 -25.18 -4.64 -5.70
C ASP A 744 -24.42 -5.76 -4.99
N LEU A 745 -24.01 -6.75 -5.76
CA LEU A 745 -23.15 -7.85 -5.33
C LEU A 745 -21.91 -7.90 -6.21
N GLY A 746 -20.76 -8.12 -5.58
CA GLY A 746 -19.51 -8.32 -6.27
C GLY A 746 -18.71 -9.48 -5.70
N VAL A 747 -17.94 -10.14 -6.56
CA VAL A 747 -16.96 -11.16 -6.17
C VAL A 747 -15.73 -11.02 -7.04
N THR A 748 -14.56 -10.91 -6.40
CA THR A 748 -13.30 -11.09 -7.10
C THR A 748 -12.68 -12.44 -6.71
N LEU A 749 -12.09 -13.11 -7.69
CA LEU A 749 -11.29 -14.32 -7.51
C LEU A 749 -9.91 -14.09 -8.10
N TYR A 750 -8.90 -14.43 -7.37
CA TYR A 750 -7.52 -14.46 -7.81
C TYR A 750 -6.90 -15.80 -7.46
N THR A 751 -6.17 -16.41 -8.42
CA THR A 751 -5.34 -17.58 -8.16
C THR A 751 -3.91 -17.34 -8.63
N ASN A 752 -2.93 -17.95 -7.97
CA ASN A 752 -1.54 -17.93 -8.39
C ASN A 752 -0.84 -19.26 -8.09
N LYS A 753 -0.20 -19.85 -9.08
CA LYS A 753 0.76 -20.94 -8.91
C LYS A 753 2.15 -20.40 -9.18
N SER A 754 2.97 -20.29 -8.12
CA SER A 754 4.37 -19.86 -8.20
C SER A 754 5.28 -21.08 -8.11
N GLU A 755 6.33 -21.18 -8.96
CA GLU A 755 7.22 -22.33 -9.02
C GLU A 755 8.66 -21.91 -9.36
N ALA A 756 9.64 -22.49 -8.66
CA ALA A 756 11.05 -22.42 -9.04
C ALA A 756 11.32 -23.47 -10.12
N VAL A 757 11.42 -23.04 -11.38
CA VAL A 757 11.55 -23.93 -12.53
C VAL A 757 12.97 -24.45 -12.68
N ASP A 758 13.94 -23.57 -12.44
CA ASP A 758 15.37 -23.88 -12.55
C ASP A 758 16.16 -23.01 -11.55
N LEU A 759 17.12 -23.58 -10.88
CA LEU A 759 18.03 -22.89 -9.96
C LEU A 759 19.47 -22.82 -10.50
N GLY A 760 19.67 -23.05 -11.80
CA GLY A 760 20.98 -23.03 -12.44
C GLY A 760 21.92 -24.13 -11.94
N GLY A 761 21.38 -25.29 -11.60
CA GLY A 761 22.13 -26.41 -11.04
C GLY A 761 22.55 -26.27 -9.59
N ASN A 762 22.05 -25.23 -8.88
CA ASN A 762 22.30 -25.07 -7.44
C ASN A 762 21.35 -25.98 -6.65
N ALA A 763 21.83 -26.54 -5.57
CA ALA A 763 21.00 -27.26 -4.62
C ALA A 763 19.96 -26.29 -4.00
N GLY A 764 18.79 -26.81 -3.64
CA GLY A 764 17.80 -26.05 -2.91
C GLY A 764 18.39 -25.47 -1.61
N PHE A 765 17.96 -24.27 -1.25
CA PHE A 765 18.48 -23.56 -0.08
C PHE A 765 17.39 -22.84 0.69
N ARG A 766 17.71 -22.56 1.95
CA ARG A 766 16.82 -21.84 2.82
C ARG A 766 16.88 -20.35 2.51
N VAL A 767 15.72 -19.76 2.26
CA VAL A 767 15.52 -18.32 2.28
C VAL A 767 15.07 -17.89 3.67
N SER A 768 15.24 -16.63 4.01
CA SER A 768 14.88 -16.13 5.34
C SER A 768 13.45 -16.50 5.75
N GLY A 769 13.17 -16.61 7.07
CA GLY A 769 11.82 -16.84 7.62
C GLY A 769 11.29 -18.24 7.54
N GLY A 770 12.11 -19.18 7.17
CA GLY A 770 11.69 -20.58 7.11
C GLY A 770 11.15 -21.02 5.76
N GLY A 771 11.24 -20.16 4.76
CA GLY A 771 11.00 -20.54 3.38
C GLY A 771 12.18 -21.29 2.78
N TRP A 772 11.89 -22.11 1.79
CA TRP A 772 12.87 -22.83 0.97
C TRP A 772 12.66 -22.52 -0.48
N LEU A 773 13.74 -22.39 -1.20
CA LEU A 773 13.75 -22.39 -2.65
C LEU A 773 14.27 -23.75 -3.10
N GLU A 774 13.46 -24.48 -3.84
CA GLU A 774 13.78 -25.83 -4.34
C GLU A 774 13.16 -26.01 -5.72
N GLU A 775 13.92 -26.58 -6.63
CA GLU A 775 13.48 -26.76 -8.03
C GLU A 775 12.25 -27.66 -8.12
N GLY A 776 11.25 -27.24 -8.92
CA GLY A 776 9.94 -27.91 -9.07
C GLY A 776 8.97 -27.65 -7.93
N HIS A 777 9.31 -26.77 -6.97
CA HIS A 777 8.48 -26.44 -5.81
C HIS A 777 8.03 -24.97 -5.77
N PRO A 778 7.01 -24.63 -4.96
CA PRO A 778 6.54 -23.24 -4.83
C PRO A 778 7.63 -22.25 -4.39
N VAL A 779 7.50 -20.99 -4.79
CA VAL A 779 8.42 -19.88 -4.43
C VAL A 779 7.77 -18.93 -3.43
N PRO A 780 8.19 -18.95 -2.14
CA PRO A 780 8.95 -20.02 -1.48
C PRO A 780 8.06 -21.18 -1.03
N ALA A 781 8.65 -22.35 -0.85
CA ALA A 781 8.02 -23.48 -0.18
C ALA A 781 8.26 -23.45 1.32
N VAL A 782 7.34 -24.04 2.10
CA VAL A 782 7.52 -24.31 3.53
C VAL A 782 8.06 -25.73 3.68
N ARG A 783 9.29 -25.87 4.21
CA ARG A 783 9.97 -27.16 4.38
C ARG A 783 10.50 -27.31 5.80
N TYR A 784 9.96 -28.26 6.54
CA TYR A 784 10.32 -28.58 7.91
C TYR A 784 10.03 -30.04 8.25
N ASP A 785 10.39 -30.47 9.45
CA ASP A 785 10.02 -31.77 9.97
C ASP A 785 8.51 -31.78 10.28
N ARG A 786 7.82 -32.86 9.88
CA ARG A 786 6.37 -33.05 10.03
C ARG A 786 6.09 -34.15 11.05
N LEU A 787 5.21 -33.86 12.01
CA LEU A 787 4.61 -34.86 12.88
C LEU A 787 3.49 -35.59 12.11
N THR A 788 3.56 -36.92 12.01
CA THR A 788 2.62 -37.70 11.19
C THR A 788 1.49 -38.38 11.99
N ASN A 789 1.59 -38.39 13.31
CA ASN A 789 0.65 -39.04 14.23
C ASN A 789 0.15 -38.11 15.36
N SER A 790 -0.12 -36.82 15.04
CA SER A 790 -0.46 -35.75 15.99
C SER A 790 -1.51 -36.15 17.02
N ASP A 791 -2.61 -36.78 16.60
CA ASP A 791 -3.80 -37.09 17.41
C ASP A 791 -3.72 -38.42 18.15
N GLN A 792 -2.66 -39.22 17.87
CA GLN A 792 -2.49 -40.52 18.50
C GLN A 792 -1.85 -40.37 19.88
N ILE A 793 -2.34 -41.13 20.87
CA ILE A 793 -1.67 -41.25 22.16
C ILE A 793 -0.38 -42.04 21.97
N GLY A 794 0.73 -41.51 22.48
CA GLY A 794 2.06 -42.14 22.44
C GLY A 794 3.15 -41.31 21.78
N GLU A 795 4.26 -41.98 21.42
CA GLU A 795 5.48 -41.30 20.97
C GLU A 795 5.31 -40.66 19.60
N PRO A 796 5.92 -39.47 19.39
CA PRO A 796 5.89 -38.76 18.13
C PRO A 796 6.60 -39.53 17.00
N VAL A 797 5.96 -39.60 15.82
CA VAL A 797 6.55 -40.12 14.60
C VAL A 797 6.82 -38.92 13.66
N VAL A 798 8.11 -38.67 13.37
CA VAL A 798 8.54 -37.46 12.67
C VAL A 798 9.13 -37.80 11.30
N GLU A 799 8.51 -37.26 10.26
CA GLU A 799 9.04 -37.24 8.89
C GLU A 799 9.97 -36.03 8.73
N ARG A 800 11.22 -36.28 8.33
CA ARG A 800 12.24 -35.23 8.20
C ARG A 800 12.12 -34.48 6.89
N ASN A 801 12.35 -33.15 6.92
CA ASN A 801 12.44 -32.30 5.73
C ASN A 801 11.22 -32.38 4.81
N HIS A 802 10.02 -32.55 5.36
CA HIS A 802 8.79 -32.57 4.60
C HIS A 802 8.49 -31.19 3.96
N ILE A 803 8.06 -31.16 2.70
CA ILE A 803 7.60 -29.96 1.99
C ILE A 803 6.08 -29.89 2.16
N PHE A 804 5.60 -28.93 2.93
CA PHE A 804 4.17 -28.73 3.20
C PHE A 804 3.45 -28.10 2.01
N GLY A 805 4.09 -27.14 1.33
CA GLY A 805 3.48 -26.42 0.22
C GLY A 805 3.93 -24.96 0.12
N PRO A 806 3.16 -24.11 -0.60
CA PRO A 806 3.47 -22.70 -0.78
C PRO A 806 3.35 -21.91 0.52
N ASN A 807 4.20 -20.90 0.68
CA ASN A 807 4.17 -19.96 1.81
C ASN A 807 3.31 -18.71 1.53
N GLN A 808 2.93 -18.49 0.28
CA GLN A 808 2.06 -17.39 -0.13
C GLN A 808 0.68 -17.93 -0.53
N PRO A 809 -0.40 -17.17 -0.30
CA PRO A 809 -1.74 -17.59 -0.70
C PRO A 809 -1.78 -17.90 -2.20
N THR A 810 -2.36 -19.06 -2.54
CA THR A 810 -2.57 -19.47 -3.93
C THR A 810 -3.94 -19.10 -4.44
N MET A 811 -4.87 -18.77 -3.54
CA MET A 811 -6.23 -18.34 -3.88
C MET A 811 -6.68 -17.22 -2.95
N THR A 812 -7.29 -16.20 -3.53
CA THR A 812 -7.96 -15.11 -2.81
C THR A 812 -9.36 -14.93 -3.38
N ILE A 813 -10.37 -14.90 -2.54
CA ILE A 813 -11.76 -14.60 -2.92
C ILE A 813 -12.24 -13.42 -2.09
N THR A 814 -12.76 -12.38 -2.76
CA THR A 814 -13.25 -11.18 -2.08
C THR A 814 -14.71 -10.94 -2.44
N PRO A 815 -15.67 -11.42 -1.64
CA PRO A 815 -17.06 -11.03 -1.78
C PRO A 815 -17.27 -9.60 -1.25
N ASN A 816 -18.12 -8.85 -1.94
CA ASN A 816 -18.56 -7.52 -1.50
C ASN A 816 -20.05 -7.32 -1.81
N THR A 817 -20.71 -6.47 -1.04
CA THR A 817 -22.11 -6.10 -1.25
C THR A 817 -22.36 -4.66 -0.86
N SER A 818 -23.25 -4.01 -1.56
CA SER A 818 -23.74 -2.66 -1.25
C SER A 818 -25.25 -2.59 -1.42
N ILE A 819 -25.94 -2.06 -0.42
CA ILE A 819 -27.39 -1.87 -0.41
C ILE A 819 -27.65 -0.38 -0.20
N ALA A 820 -28.17 0.29 -1.21
CA ALA A 820 -28.59 1.67 -1.11
C ALA A 820 -30.13 1.73 -0.91
N LEU A 821 -30.54 2.30 0.22
CA LEU A 821 -31.95 2.45 0.60
C LEU A 821 -32.47 3.85 0.25
N GLY A 822 -33.81 4.00 0.19
CA GLY A 822 -34.43 5.31 0.09
C GLY A 822 -33.94 6.25 1.21
N GLY A 823 -33.84 7.56 0.90
CA GLY A 823 -33.31 8.53 1.86
C GLY A 823 -31.78 8.66 1.93
N GLY A 824 -31.04 8.00 1.02
CA GLY A 824 -29.58 8.14 0.92
C GLY A 824 -28.80 7.28 1.92
N ILE A 825 -29.45 6.31 2.56
CA ILE A 825 -28.77 5.36 3.46
C ILE A 825 -28.13 4.27 2.61
N THR A 826 -26.84 3.99 2.85
CA THR A 826 -26.10 2.90 2.20
C THR A 826 -25.53 1.96 3.27
N VAL A 827 -25.70 0.66 3.05
CA VAL A 827 -25.08 -0.39 3.86
C VAL A 827 -24.16 -1.20 2.96
N SER A 828 -22.90 -1.30 3.31
CA SER A 828 -21.93 -2.08 2.54
C SER A 828 -21.14 -3.03 3.44
N ALA A 829 -20.76 -4.17 2.86
CA ALA A 829 -19.88 -5.13 3.54
C ALA A 829 -18.90 -5.75 2.54
N ARG A 830 -17.72 -6.09 3.03
CA ARG A 830 -16.66 -6.76 2.26
C ARG A 830 -15.96 -7.80 3.11
N GLY A 831 -15.67 -8.94 2.52
CA GLY A 831 -14.91 -10.01 3.10
C GLY A 831 -13.70 -10.39 2.25
N GLU A 832 -12.78 -11.14 2.83
CA GLU A 832 -11.62 -11.68 2.12
C GLU A 832 -11.30 -13.07 2.63
N TYR A 833 -11.21 -14.02 1.70
CA TYR A 833 -10.78 -15.38 1.93
C TYR A 833 -9.41 -15.61 1.28
N LEU A 834 -8.42 -16.00 2.08
CA LEU A 834 -7.10 -16.38 1.62
C LEU A 834 -6.89 -17.86 1.93
N ALA A 835 -6.40 -18.61 0.94
CA ALA A 835 -6.26 -20.06 1.08
C ALA A 835 -5.11 -20.66 0.26
N GLY A 836 -4.86 -21.94 0.53
CA GLY A 836 -3.93 -22.79 -0.20
C GLY A 836 -2.47 -22.52 0.13
N HIS A 837 -2.16 -22.13 1.36
CA HIS A 837 -0.79 -21.89 1.79
C HIS A 837 -0.53 -22.36 3.22
N TYR A 838 0.75 -22.50 3.55
CA TYR A 838 1.22 -22.92 4.86
C TYR A 838 2.07 -21.82 5.50
N ILE A 839 2.00 -21.74 6.83
CA ILE A 839 2.80 -20.81 7.59
C ILE A 839 3.58 -21.52 8.70
N PHE A 840 4.81 -21.08 8.89
CA PHE A 840 5.66 -21.58 9.97
C PHE A 840 5.46 -20.71 11.23
N ASP A 841 5.04 -21.33 12.32
CA ASP A 841 4.94 -20.69 13.63
C ASP A 841 6.29 -20.73 14.33
N ARG A 842 7.07 -19.68 14.11
CA ARG A 842 8.39 -19.51 14.73
C ARG A 842 8.27 -19.35 16.24
N GLN A 843 7.23 -18.69 16.71
CA GLN A 843 7.01 -18.40 18.13
C GLN A 843 6.84 -19.69 18.96
N SER A 844 5.84 -20.49 18.63
CA SER A 844 5.56 -21.75 19.33
C SER A 844 6.69 -22.76 19.12
N THR A 845 7.26 -22.83 17.90
CA THR A 845 8.44 -23.66 17.60
C THR A 845 9.63 -23.31 18.51
N THR A 846 9.95 -22.02 18.67
CA THR A 846 11.06 -21.61 19.53
C THR A 846 10.79 -21.93 20.99
N SER A 847 9.53 -21.79 21.43
CA SER A 847 9.12 -22.18 22.79
C SER A 847 9.32 -23.68 23.01
N ALA A 848 8.84 -24.51 22.09
CA ALA A 848 8.97 -25.97 22.14
C ALA A 848 10.43 -26.43 22.19
N GLN A 849 11.27 -25.89 21.27
CA GLN A 849 12.70 -26.25 21.18
C GLN A 849 13.52 -25.83 22.42
N ARG A 850 13.05 -24.81 23.14
CA ARG A 850 13.72 -24.32 24.37
C ARG A 850 13.12 -24.86 25.64
N GLY A 851 12.14 -25.76 25.56
CA GLY A 851 11.41 -26.29 26.73
C GLY A 851 10.66 -25.20 27.50
N GLN A 852 10.24 -24.13 26.81
CA GLN A 852 9.41 -23.06 27.35
C GLN A 852 7.94 -23.45 27.23
N VAL A 853 7.13 -23.11 28.24
CA VAL A 853 5.70 -23.45 28.25
C VAL A 853 4.91 -22.37 27.45
N SER A 854 4.53 -22.68 26.23
CA SER A 854 3.57 -21.88 25.46
C SER A 854 2.13 -22.16 25.95
N PRO A 855 1.15 -21.31 25.63
CA PRO A 855 -0.26 -21.57 25.94
C PRO A 855 -0.79 -22.90 25.38
N LEU A 856 -0.23 -23.39 24.29
CA LEU A 856 -0.55 -24.68 23.69
C LEU A 856 -0.16 -25.89 24.60
N CYS A 857 0.71 -25.65 25.59
CA CYS A 857 1.29 -26.70 26.44
C CYS A 857 0.77 -26.65 27.86
N ASP A 858 -0.17 -25.77 28.21
CA ASP A 858 -0.66 -25.61 29.58
C ASP A 858 -1.24 -26.90 30.17
N ASP A 859 -1.97 -27.69 29.40
CA ASP A 859 -2.58 -28.95 29.83
C ASP A 859 -1.61 -30.13 29.79
N ALA A 860 -0.64 -30.11 28.87
CA ALA A 860 0.32 -31.18 28.66
C ALA A 860 1.49 -31.17 29.70
N VAL A 861 1.97 -30.00 30.07
CA VAL A 861 3.15 -29.86 30.93
C VAL A 861 2.99 -30.47 32.31
N PRO A 862 1.85 -30.33 33.04
CA PRO A 862 1.63 -31.01 34.31
C PRO A 862 1.73 -32.55 34.20
N ALA A 863 1.15 -33.13 33.16
CA ALA A 863 1.20 -34.55 32.88
C ALA A 863 2.62 -35.04 32.53
N LEU A 864 3.36 -34.27 31.75
CA LEU A 864 4.78 -34.56 31.45
C LEU A 864 5.63 -34.54 32.71
N GLN A 865 5.42 -33.56 33.61
CA GLN A 865 6.13 -33.46 34.87
C GLN A 865 5.79 -34.60 35.85
N ALA A 866 4.54 -35.08 35.79
CA ALA A 866 4.08 -36.23 36.59
C ALA A 866 4.51 -37.59 36.01
N GLY A 867 5.22 -37.63 34.86
CA GLY A 867 5.62 -38.88 34.20
C GLY A 867 4.47 -39.61 33.49
N GLN A 868 3.33 -38.96 33.26
CA GLN A 868 2.13 -39.51 32.61
C GLN A 868 2.16 -39.43 31.09
N ARG A 869 3.33 -39.52 30.50
CA ARG A 869 3.59 -39.36 29.05
C ARG A 869 2.71 -40.31 28.18
N GLY A 870 2.44 -41.50 28.66
CA GLY A 870 1.59 -42.49 27.96
C GLY A 870 0.10 -42.11 27.85
N GLN A 871 -0.33 -40.98 28.43
CA GLN A 871 -1.69 -40.47 28.36
C GLN A 871 -1.82 -39.29 27.41
N LEU A 872 -0.69 -38.77 26.91
CA LEU A 872 -0.59 -37.60 26.07
C LEU A 872 -0.61 -37.96 24.59
N THR A 873 -1.11 -37.04 23.77
CA THR A 873 -1.02 -37.17 22.32
C THR A 873 0.44 -37.01 21.84
N ALA A 874 0.74 -37.51 20.67
CA ALA A 874 2.05 -37.33 20.09
C ALA A 874 2.35 -35.82 19.83
N PHE A 875 1.33 -35.00 19.57
CA PHE A 875 1.48 -33.54 19.48
C PHE A 875 1.92 -32.92 20.80
N ASP A 876 1.26 -33.30 21.92
CA ASP A 876 1.60 -32.80 23.27
C ASP A 876 3.06 -33.11 23.62
N ILE A 877 3.47 -34.34 23.32
CA ILE A 877 4.86 -34.77 23.59
C ILE A 877 5.84 -34.01 22.65
N TYR A 878 5.52 -33.93 21.36
CA TYR A 878 6.38 -33.26 20.35
C TYR A 878 6.55 -31.79 20.65
N ALA A 879 5.47 -31.08 20.92
CA ALA A 879 5.47 -29.63 21.09
C ALA A 879 5.90 -29.19 22.51
N CYS A 880 5.68 -30.01 23.55
CA CYS A 880 5.71 -29.55 24.95
C CYS A 880 6.78 -30.24 25.83
N SER A 881 7.40 -31.32 25.39
CA SER A 881 8.43 -32.00 26.19
C SER A 881 9.78 -31.32 26.21
N GLY A 882 10.11 -30.52 25.16
CA GLY A 882 11.43 -29.93 24.95
C GLY A 882 12.51 -30.95 24.49
N GLU A 883 12.11 -32.19 24.21
CA GLU A 883 13.03 -33.26 23.77
C GLU A 883 13.22 -33.30 22.27
N PHE A 884 12.25 -32.77 21.52
CA PHE A 884 12.24 -32.76 20.09
C PHE A 884 12.62 -31.36 19.53
N SER A 885 13.29 -31.35 18.39
CA SER A 885 13.42 -30.13 17.57
C SER A 885 12.08 -29.88 16.86
N ALA A 886 11.02 -29.65 17.65
CA ALA A 886 9.69 -29.47 17.09
C ALA A 886 9.63 -28.32 16.08
N HIS A 887 8.94 -28.54 14.97
CA HIS A 887 8.61 -27.50 13.99
C HIS A 887 7.10 -27.46 13.83
N LEU A 888 6.50 -26.32 14.12
CA LEU A 888 5.06 -26.12 14.04
C LEU A 888 4.71 -25.37 12.77
N VAL A 889 4.07 -26.07 11.85
CA VAL A 889 3.63 -25.56 10.54
C VAL A 889 2.14 -25.82 10.41
N TYR A 890 1.40 -24.80 10.04
CA TYR A 890 -0.05 -24.86 9.94
C TYR A 890 -0.56 -24.54 8.54
N PRO A 891 -1.67 -25.15 8.08
CA PRO A 891 -2.45 -24.61 6.97
C PRO A 891 -3.00 -23.25 7.38
N ASN A 892 -2.90 -22.25 6.50
CA ASN A 892 -3.24 -20.87 6.85
C ASN A 892 -4.42 -20.35 6.01
N ASP A 893 -5.46 -21.16 5.92
CA ASP A 893 -6.70 -20.75 5.27
C ASP A 893 -7.57 -19.99 6.26
N PHE A 894 -8.03 -18.79 5.87
CA PHE A 894 -8.91 -17.99 6.72
C PHE A 894 -9.83 -17.08 5.91
N PHE A 895 -10.97 -16.73 6.50
CA PHE A 895 -11.88 -15.70 6.00
C PHE A 895 -12.02 -14.58 7.02
N ARG A 896 -11.87 -13.34 6.59
CA ARG A 896 -12.02 -12.15 7.45
C ARG A 896 -13.04 -11.19 6.87
N ILE A 897 -13.96 -10.69 7.72
CA ILE A 897 -14.80 -9.56 7.35
C ILE A 897 -13.95 -8.31 7.45
N ARG A 898 -13.68 -7.69 6.29
CA ARG A 898 -12.82 -6.51 6.19
C ARG A 898 -13.50 -5.26 6.70
N ASP A 899 -14.75 -5.05 6.28
CA ASP A 899 -15.57 -3.94 6.75
C ASP A 899 -17.08 -4.27 6.67
N LEU A 900 -17.81 -3.63 7.57
CA LEU A 900 -19.26 -3.47 7.54
C LEU A 900 -19.53 -2.00 7.83
N THR A 901 -20.10 -1.30 6.87
CA THR A 901 -20.26 0.16 6.89
C THR A 901 -21.70 0.55 6.63
N VAL A 902 -22.19 1.50 7.43
CA VAL A 902 -23.49 2.16 7.24
C VAL A 902 -23.25 3.65 7.09
N SER A 903 -23.68 4.22 5.99
CA SER A 903 -23.58 5.65 5.70
C SER A 903 -24.97 6.24 5.52
N ALA A 904 -25.25 7.39 6.13
CA ALA A 904 -26.53 8.07 6.05
C ALA A 904 -26.33 9.59 6.05
N PRO A 905 -27.17 10.35 5.31
CA PRO A 905 -27.22 11.79 5.46
C PRO A 905 -27.71 12.15 6.87
N VAL A 906 -27.12 13.19 7.45
CA VAL A 906 -27.55 13.69 8.77
C VAL A 906 -28.98 14.25 8.63
N PRO A 907 -29.95 13.80 9.47
CA PRO A 907 -31.35 14.07 9.26
C PRO A 907 -31.80 15.50 9.61
N PHE A 908 -30.88 16.36 10.03
CA PHE A 908 -31.11 17.77 10.36
C PHE A 908 -30.11 18.68 9.65
N THR A 909 -30.50 19.88 9.36
CA THR A 909 -29.61 20.86 8.72
C THR A 909 -28.57 21.35 9.71
N VAL A 910 -27.29 21.07 9.42
CA VAL A 910 -26.18 21.66 10.16
C VAL A 910 -25.97 23.09 9.62
N PRO A 911 -26.03 24.13 10.48
CA PRO A 911 -25.91 25.50 9.99
C PRO A 911 -24.61 25.74 9.22
N GLY A 912 -24.71 26.36 8.03
CA GLY A 912 -23.57 26.68 7.18
C GLY A 912 -23.11 25.53 6.29
N THR A 913 -23.71 24.34 6.36
CA THR A 913 -23.33 23.21 5.49
C THR A 913 -24.28 23.05 4.31
N THR A 914 -23.74 22.61 3.18
CA THR A 914 -24.50 22.22 1.99
C THR A 914 -24.92 20.75 2.09
N ASN A 915 -24.11 19.90 2.71
CA ASN A 915 -24.40 18.49 2.99
C ASN A 915 -23.69 18.04 4.27
N ALA A 916 -24.23 17.02 4.92
CA ALA A 916 -23.57 16.35 6.04
C ALA A 916 -23.91 14.85 5.99
N THR A 917 -22.92 13.99 6.13
CA THR A 917 -23.05 12.53 6.08
C THR A 917 -22.37 11.92 7.30
N LEU A 918 -23.09 11.05 8.01
CA LEU A 918 -22.56 10.23 9.10
C LEU A 918 -22.32 8.82 8.58
N THR A 919 -21.14 8.32 8.79
CA THR A 919 -20.74 6.95 8.43
C THR A 919 -20.27 6.21 9.69
N LEU A 920 -20.78 5.01 9.91
CA LEU A 920 -20.35 4.09 10.96
C LEU A 920 -19.75 2.86 10.30
N SER A 921 -18.53 2.51 10.67
CA SER A 921 -17.81 1.36 10.10
C SER A 921 -17.19 0.51 11.19
N VAL A 922 -17.35 -0.80 11.06
CA VAL A 922 -16.63 -1.80 11.88
C VAL A 922 -15.72 -2.58 10.94
N GLN A 923 -14.43 -2.67 11.29
CA GLN A 923 -13.41 -3.27 10.42
C GLN A 923 -12.72 -4.43 11.12
N ASN A 924 -12.37 -5.48 10.35
CA ASN A 924 -11.64 -6.67 10.80
C ASN A 924 -12.20 -7.31 12.08
N PHE A 925 -13.51 -7.25 12.31
CA PHE A 925 -14.14 -7.62 13.58
C PHE A 925 -14.48 -9.11 13.72
N TRP A 926 -14.37 -9.90 12.66
CA TRP A 926 -14.62 -11.34 12.68
C TRP A 926 -13.70 -12.06 11.70
N THR A 927 -13.15 -13.19 12.19
CA THR A 927 -12.24 -14.05 11.42
C THR A 927 -12.61 -15.50 11.65
N TRP A 928 -12.87 -16.23 10.56
CA TRP A 928 -12.83 -17.67 10.54
C TRP A 928 -11.43 -18.14 10.15
N LYS A 929 -10.90 -19.16 10.82
CA LYS A 929 -9.61 -19.77 10.51
C LYS A 929 -9.73 -21.28 10.44
N ASN A 930 -8.84 -21.91 9.69
CA ASN A 930 -8.73 -23.36 9.61
C ASN A 930 -8.60 -23.97 11.02
N GLU A 931 -9.27 -25.11 11.28
CA GLU A 931 -9.29 -25.76 12.60
C GLU A 931 -7.89 -26.21 13.06
N ASP A 932 -7.02 -26.58 12.11
CA ASP A 932 -5.63 -26.97 12.39
C ASP A 932 -4.69 -25.77 12.64
N PHE A 933 -5.17 -24.54 12.50
CA PHE A 933 -4.38 -23.35 12.75
C PHE A 933 -4.38 -22.99 14.24
N LEU A 934 -3.31 -23.36 14.94
CA LEU A 934 -3.16 -23.16 16.39
C LEU A 934 -2.35 -21.94 16.80
N ALA A 935 -1.82 -21.18 15.83
CA ALA A 935 -1.07 -19.95 16.11
C ALA A 935 -2.00 -18.76 16.41
N MET A 936 -1.41 -17.61 16.72
CA MET A 936 -2.13 -16.40 17.15
C MET A 936 -3.14 -15.90 16.12
N ASP A 937 -2.67 -15.28 15.04
CA ASP A 937 -3.52 -14.71 13.99
C ASP A 937 -3.00 -15.11 12.59
N PRO A 938 -3.86 -15.57 11.68
CA PRO A 938 -3.42 -16.04 10.35
C PRO A 938 -2.85 -14.93 9.46
N GLU A 939 -3.15 -13.67 9.73
CA GLU A 939 -2.61 -12.52 9.02
C GLU A 939 -1.30 -12.01 9.61
N MET A 940 -0.96 -12.45 10.81
CA MET A 940 0.25 -12.12 11.54
C MET A 940 1.49 -12.76 10.93
N ALA A 941 1.85 -12.32 9.76
CA ALA A 941 2.99 -12.84 9.04
C ALA A 941 4.04 -11.75 8.87
N GLY A 942 4.76 -11.47 9.95
CA GLY A 942 5.84 -10.50 9.97
C GLY A 942 6.83 -10.71 8.82
N ASN A 943 7.32 -9.61 8.27
CA ASN A 943 8.38 -9.65 7.29
C ASN A 943 9.69 -10.05 7.98
N ASN A 944 10.39 -11.03 7.47
CA ASN A 944 11.60 -11.57 8.06
C ASN A 944 12.87 -10.71 7.84
N GLY A 945 12.69 -9.41 7.58
CA GLY A 945 13.79 -8.45 7.49
C GLY A 945 14.65 -8.56 6.25
N MET A 946 14.25 -9.34 5.25
CA MET A 946 14.84 -9.31 3.92
C MET A 946 14.14 -8.28 3.04
N GLU A 947 14.89 -7.56 2.22
CA GLU A 947 14.37 -6.58 1.27
C GLU A 947 13.34 -7.20 0.30
N SER A 948 13.53 -8.48 -0.05
CA SER A 948 12.60 -9.22 -0.93
C SER A 948 11.23 -9.47 -0.32
N GLY A 949 11.11 -9.57 1.03
CA GLY A 949 9.87 -9.89 1.73
C GLY A 949 9.19 -11.18 1.26
N ILE A 950 9.96 -12.10 0.68
CA ILE A 950 9.46 -13.27 -0.03
C ILE A 950 8.78 -14.28 0.90
N THR A 951 9.18 -14.35 2.18
CA THR A 951 8.69 -15.35 3.14
C THR A 951 7.77 -14.74 4.19
N ARG A 952 6.80 -15.54 4.64
CA ARG A 952 5.89 -15.26 5.75
C ARG A 952 6.10 -16.27 6.86
N ALA A 953 6.18 -15.79 8.10
CA ALA A 953 6.23 -16.64 9.29
C ALA A 953 5.59 -15.91 10.45
N ILE A 954 5.00 -16.63 11.39
CA ILE A 954 4.46 -16.04 12.60
C ILE A 954 5.59 -15.78 13.56
N TRP A 955 5.75 -14.52 13.89
CA TRP A 955 6.65 -14.01 14.90
C TRP A 955 5.81 -13.33 15.98
N GLU A 956 6.38 -13.05 17.12
CA GLU A 956 5.68 -12.50 18.29
C GLU A 956 5.24 -11.03 18.13
N HIS A 957 4.67 -10.68 16.95
CA HIS A 957 4.06 -9.37 16.71
C HIS A 957 2.62 -9.35 17.26
N PRO A 958 2.10 -8.22 17.70
CA PRO A 958 0.70 -8.10 18.02
C PRO A 958 -0.16 -8.31 16.77
N PRO A 959 -1.35 -8.94 16.91
CA PRO A 959 -2.27 -9.17 15.80
C PRO A 959 -2.87 -7.86 15.29
N PRO A 960 -3.27 -7.79 13.99
CA PRO A 960 -3.98 -6.63 13.47
C PRO A 960 -5.26 -6.35 14.28
N PRO A 961 -5.47 -5.12 14.74
CA PRO A 961 -6.66 -4.78 15.52
C PRO A 961 -7.93 -4.82 14.67
N ALA A 962 -9.05 -5.10 15.33
CA ALA A 962 -10.37 -4.70 14.89
C ALA A 962 -10.57 -3.22 15.23
N SER A 963 -11.41 -2.50 14.46
CA SER A 963 -11.70 -1.10 14.74
C SER A 963 -13.17 -0.76 14.49
N PHE A 964 -13.70 0.18 15.30
CA PHE A 964 -14.94 0.89 15.04
C PHE A 964 -14.64 2.34 14.77
N ILE A 965 -15.19 2.90 13.70
CA ILE A 965 -14.96 4.28 13.30
C ILE A 965 -16.32 4.94 13.02
N ALA A 966 -16.57 6.08 13.64
CA ALA A 966 -17.65 6.99 13.32
C ALA A 966 -17.07 8.21 12.59
N SER A 967 -17.49 8.44 11.35
CA SER A 967 -17.02 9.52 10.47
C SER A 967 -18.12 10.49 10.17
N LEU A 968 -17.91 11.77 10.44
CA LEU A 968 -18.79 12.87 10.05
C LEU A 968 -18.12 13.70 8.97
N ARG A 969 -18.71 13.69 7.77
CA ARG A 969 -18.26 14.48 6.63
C ARG A 969 -19.23 15.61 6.35
N MET A 970 -18.74 16.83 6.21
CA MET A 970 -19.51 18.04 5.97
C MET A 970 -18.94 18.83 4.79
N GLY A 971 -19.82 19.33 3.91
CA GLY A 971 -19.49 20.26 2.84
C GLY A 971 -20.08 21.65 3.11
N PHE A 972 -19.35 22.70 2.76
CA PHE A 972 -19.74 24.10 2.98
C PHE A 972 -19.76 24.88 1.68
#